data_2d3dbea2cb5d2440307e6e98341c2a39
#
_entry.id   2d3dbea2cb5d2440307e6e98341c2a39
#
_cell.length_a   1.000
_cell.length_b   1.000
_cell.length_c   1.000
_cell.angle_alpha   90.00
_cell.angle_beta   90.00
_cell.angle_gamma   90.00
#
_symmetry.space_group_name_H-M   'P 1'
#
loop_
_entity.id
_entity.type
_entity.pdbx_description
1 polymer ?
#
loop_
_entity_poly.entity_id
_entity_poly.type
_entity_poly.pdbx_seq_one_letter_code
_entity_poly.pdbx_strand_id
1 'polypeptide(L)'
;MPKEFLLEIGTEEIPSRFVGPALEKMQELFIQLLASGRVALTGELKALGTPRRLVLYAPSLEEQQADLSKEVLGPPRKVAYDTEGKPTKAALVFAEKNGVTVDALSIKSRERGEYVVARIDEKGGDTGQWLKQVLPGFILSIPFQKSMRWMGKDIRFARPIHWILALWGGSVVDFELDGLKSGNLSRGHRFMSPGAFLVKDFKTYAAQAEPNFVVLDPEVRKQRIVKQTGELAKSVGGAVLDDAGLVDEVTNLVEYPVAVLGSFDRQHLRIPKEVLITAMREHQRFFSIVNQQGELLPSFITISNTRAEDMAVVRAGDERVLAARLSDAAYFFDHDLKHPLADRVEGLKKVTFQEKLGTVYDKTMRIKALTSHLARLLNADSSVAERAAFLCKADLLTGIVGEFPKLQGIMGRQYALSSGEDRVVAEAIAEHYLPRFAGDALPKSLEGMCVGVADRIDSIAGCFSAGLIPSGSEDPYGLRRQSVAVLNMLLERAVRMSLRALIAQACEGYGLKTADRARVEAETLDFIRQRLAGMLIAEGLRPDVVDAALLVDFDDALIAREKVRALDGLRLTEDYQPLVTALKRAGNILPKGFEGAVKKGLLKQDEEKVLHAVYAEVRGRVEQKAAALDFRGALAEIASLRKPVDAFFDKVMVMDKDEAVKANRLALLAGITGLFSGIADFSRLVLSTEEAKT
;
A
#
# COMPACT_ATOMS: atom_id res chain seq x y z
N MET A 1 -39.94 18.68 -2.13
CA MET A 1 -38.83 19.19 -1.27
C MET A 1 -37.91 18.04 -0.92
N PRO A 2 -36.61 18.22 -0.93
CA PRO A 2 -35.67 17.16 -0.60
C PRO A 2 -35.98 16.53 0.77
N LYS A 3 -35.75 15.22 0.89
CA LYS A 3 -36.05 14.43 2.09
C LYS A 3 -34.82 13.75 2.65
N GLU A 4 -34.79 13.57 3.96
CA GLU A 4 -33.72 12.76 4.57
C GLU A 4 -33.92 11.28 4.27
N PHE A 5 -32.80 10.56 4.21
CA PHE A 5 -32.76 9.11 4.08
C PHE A 5 -31.95 8.50 5.22
N LEU A 6 -32.49 7.48 5.85
CA LEU A 6 -31.85 6.72 6.91
C LEU A 6 -31.95 5.23 6.63
N LEU A 7 -30.82 4.54 6.61
CA LEU A 7 -30.71 3.09 6.52
C LEU A 7 -29.93 2.56 7.72
N GLU A 8 -30.47 1.58 8.43
CA GLU A 8 -29.73 0.77 9.41
C GLU A 8 -29.79 -0.70 9.03
N ILE A 9 -28.64 -1.33 8.98
CA ILE A 9 -28.50 -2.79 8.77
C ILE A 9 -28.06 -3.37 10.11
N GLY A 10 -29.00 -3.98 10.82
CA GLY A 10 -28.75 -4.60 12.12
C GLY A 10 -28.29 -6.04 11.97
N THR A 11 -27.17 -6.39 12.63
CA THR A 11 -26.49 -7.68 12.41
C THR A 11 -26.15 -8.36 13.75
N GLU A 12 -25.66 -9.60 13.67
CA GLU A 12 -24.82 -10.18 14.71
C GLU A 12 -23.45 -9.48 14.71
N GLU A 13 -22.66 -9.64 15.77
CA GLU A 13 -21.40 -8.87 15.98
C GLU A 13 -20.41 -9.02 14.83
N ILE A 14 -20.24 -7.95 14.05
CA ILE A 14 -19.26 -7.84 12.98
C ILE A 14 -17.86 -7.75 13.60
N PRO A 15 -16.86 -8.50 13.11
CA PRO A 15 -15.49 -8.37 13.60
C PRO A 15 -14.98 -6.92 13.51
N SER A 16 -14.35 -6.43 14.57
CA SER A 16 -13.89 -5.04 14.71
C SER A 16 -13.17 -4.50 13.48
N ARG A 17 -12.27 -5.30 12.90
CA ARG A 17 -11.48 -4.96 11.70
C ARG A 17 -12.32 -4.77 10.42
N PHE A 18 -13.59 -5.18 10.40
CA PHE A 18 -14.46 -5.04 9.24
C PHE A 18 -15.38 -3.81 9.33
N VAL A 19 -15.61 -3.27 10.54
CA VAL A 19 -16.57 -2.17 10.74
C VAL A 19 -16.13 -0.90 10.03
N GLY A 20 -14.93 -0.39 10.32
CA GLY A 20 -14.41 0.83 9.70
C GLY A 20 -14.40 0.77 8.16
N PRO A 21 -13.71 -0.21 7.54
CA PRO A 21 -13.72 -0.37 6.08
C PRO A 21 -15.12 -0.54 5.48
N ALA A 22 -16.06 -1.17 6.19
CA ALA A 22 -17.44 -1.31 5.71
C ALA A 22 -18.17 0.04 5.70
N LEU A 23 -17.97 0.88 6.69
CA LEU A 23 -18.57 2.23 6.76
C LEU A 23 -18.04 3.13 5.64
N GLU A 24 -16.73 3.14 5.42
CA GLU A 24 -16.10 3.89 4.33
C GLU A 24 -16.65 3.43 2.96
N LYS A 25 -16.67 2.12 2.74
CA LYS A 25 -17.13 1.55 1.47
C LYS A 25 -18.63 1.73 1.24
N MET A 26 -19.43 1.67 2.30
CA MET A 26 -20.86 1.96 2.27
C MET A 26 -21.14 3.39 1.81
N GLN A 27 -20.34 4.36 2.25
CA GLN A 27 -20.41 5.76 1.81
C GLN A 27 -20.06 5.89 0.33
N GLU A 28 -18.91 5.35 -0.10
CA GLU A 28 -18.46 5.41 -1.49
C GLU A 28 -19.48 4.78 -2.45
N LEU A 29 -19.94 3.58 -2.12
CA LEU A 29 -20.91 2.85 -2.96
C LEU A 29 -22.26 3.59 -3.04
N PHE A 30 -22.70 4.21 -1.96
CA PHE A 30 -23.96 4.97 -1.99
C PHE A 30 -23.82 6.24 -2.82
N ILE A 31 -22.72 6.97 -2.75
CA ILE A 31 -22.45 8.11 -3.63
C ILE A 31 -22.47 7.69 -5.11
N GLN A 32 -21.83 6.57 -5.44
CA GLN A 32 -21.87 6.00 -6.80
C GLN A 32 -23.28 5.60 -7.22
N LEU A 33 -24.04 5.02 -6.29
CA LEU A 33 -25.43 4.63 -6.52
C LEU A 33 -26.31 5.86 -6.79
N LEU A 34 -26.18 6.91 -6.00
CA LEU A 34 -26.91 8.18 -6.20
C LEU A 34 -26.55 8.81 -7.55
N ALA A 35 -25.28 8.84 -7.92
CA ALA A 35 -24.83 9.34 -9.22
C ALA A 35 -25.44 8.56 -10.39
N SER A 36 -25.40 7.22 -10.32
CA SER A 36 -25.99 6.35 -11.34
C SER A 36 -27.51 6.47 -11.40
N GLY A 37 -28.16 6.66 -10.25
CA GLY A 37 -29.59 6.91 -10.11
C GLY A 37 -30.01 8.35 -10.41
N ARG A 38 -29.07 9.25 -10.66
CA ARG A 38 -29.33 10.67 -10.93
C ARG A 38 -30.10 11.38 -9.80
N VAL A 39 -29.84 10.98 -8.56
CA VAL A 39 -30.42 11.57 -7.35
C VAL A 39 -29.41 12.52 -6.73
N ALA A 40 -29.75 13.79 -6.62
CA ALA A 40 -28.89 14.78 -6.01
C ALA A 40 -28.92 14.67 -4.48
N LEU A 41 -27.74 14.74 -3.85
CA LEU A 41 -27.53 14.82 -2.43
C LEU A 41 -27.12 16.24 -2.05
N THR A 42 -27.79 16.81 -1.06
CA THR A 42 -27.39 18.09 -0.45
C THR A 42 -27.00 17.82 1.01
N GLY A 43 -25.83 18.32 1.42
CA GLY A 43 -25.26 18.06 2.74
C GLY A 43 -24.35 16.84 2.77
N GLU A 44 -23.81 16.55 3.95
CA GLU A 44 -22.82 15.50 4.16
C GLU A 44 -23.47 14.13 4.40
N LEU A 45 -23.09 13.14 3.61
CA LEU A 45 -23.45 11.75 3.83
C LEU A 45 -22.67 11.21 5.02
N LYS A 46 -23.37 10.63 6.00
CA LYS A 46 -22.75 10.05 7.21
C LYS A 46 -22.90 8.54 7.22
N ALA A 47 -21.80 7.84 7.46
CA ALA A 47 -21.80 6.44 7.81
C ALA A 47 -21.38 6.28 9.28
N LEU A 48 -22.26 5.69 10.07
CA LEU A 48 -22.09 5.44 11.49
C LEU A 48 -22.22 3.94 11.74
N GLY A 49 -21.68 3.44 12.83
CA GLY A 49 -21.83 2.02 13.09
C GLY A 49 -21.25 1.57 14.40
N THR A 50 -21.68 0.39 14.80
CA THR A 50 -21.21 -0.35 15.97
C THR A 50 -20.90 -1.80 15.55
N PRO A 51 -20.39 -2.67 16.42
CA PRO A 51 -20.27 -4.09 16.07
C PRO A 51 -21.55 -4.72 15.53
N ARG A 52 -22.72 -4.23 15.90
CA ARG A 52 -24.02 -4.85 15.60
C ARG A 52 -24.88 -4.09 14.61
N ARG A 53 -24.39 -2.97 14.07
CA ARG A 53 -25.16 -2.18 13.08
C ARG A 53 -24.27 -1.33 12.20
N LEU A 54 -24.66 -1.22 10.92
CA LEU A 54 -24.12 -0.26 9.98
C LEU A 54 -25.25 0.72 9.63
N VAL A 55 -24.98 2.01 9.73
CA VAL A 55 -25.97 3.08 9.55
C VAL A 55 -25.48 4.03 8.48
N LEU A 56 -26.36 4.37 7.54
CA LEU A 56 -26.12 5.39 6.51
C LEU A 56 -27.20 6.47 6.63
N TYR A 57 -26.77 7.71 6.72
CA TYR A 57 -27.65 8.86 6.82
C TYR A 57 -27.32 9.90 5.75
N ALA A 58 -28.29 10.20 4.90
CA ALA A 58 -28.25 11.31 3.95
C ALA A 58 -29.23 12.40 4.39
N PRO A 59 -28.77 13.63 4.68
CA PRO A 59 -29.63 14.66 5.25
C PRO A 59 -30.69 15.18 4.28
N SER A 60 -30.39 15.12 2.99
CA SER A 60 -31.28 15.69 1.97
C SER A 60 -31.02 15.08 0.60
N LEU A 61 -31.92 14.23 0.14
CA LEU A 61 -31.97 13.69 -1.23
C LEU A 61 -33.15 14.29 -1.97
N GLU A 62 -32.98 14.55 -3.27
CA GLU A 62 -34.08 15.04 -4.12
C GLU A 62 -35.19 13.99 -4.25
N GLU A 63 -36.47 14.46 -4.27
CA GLU A 63 -37.64 13.59 -4.37
C GLU A 63 -37.76 12.87 -5.71
N GLN A 64 -37.17 13.44 -6.75
CA GLN A 64 -37.16 12.90 -8.10
C GLN A 64 -35.75 12.78 -8.63
N GLN A 65 -35.53 11.74 -9.40
CA GLN A 65 -34.31 11.60 -10.21
C GLN A 65 -34.27 12.70 -11.25
N ALA A 66 -33.10 13.22 -11.56
CA ALA A 66 -32.94 14.18 -12.65
C ALA A 66 -33.31 13.55 -13.99
N ASP A 67 -33.94 14.34 -14.87
CA ASP A 67 -34.21 13.91 -16.24
C ASP A 67 -32.91 13.56 -16.96
N LEU A 68 -32.94 12.52 -17.77
CA LEU A 68 -31.84 12.13 -18.61
C LEU A 68 -32.14 12.53 -20.06
N SER A 69 -31.31 13.39 -20.59
CA SER A 69 -31.28 13.63 -22.03
C SER A 69 -29.91 13.23 -22.56
N LYS A 70 -29.82 12.13 -23.30
CA LYS A 70 -28.56 11.69 -23.89
C LYS A 70 -28.69 11.47 -25.38
N GLU A 71 -27.67 11.83 -26.13
CA GLU A 71 -27.54 11.53 -27.53
C GLU A 71 -26.76 10.23 -27.71
N VAL A 72 -27.33 9.27 -28.42
CA VAL A 72 -26.68 8.04 -28.80
C VAL A 72 -26.31 8.11 -30.28
N LEU A 73 -25.00 7.98 -30.57
CA LEU A 73 -24.49 8.00 -31.94
C LEU A 73 -24.82 6.66 -32.63
N GLY A 74 -25.47 6.73 -33.78
CA GLY A 74 -25.86 5.58 -34.57
C GLY A 74 -24.99 5.38 -35.82
N PRO A 75 -25.52 4.66 -36.81
CA PRO A 75 -24.82 4.40 -38.04
C PRO A 75 -24.58 5.67 -38.86
N PRO A 76 -23.60 5.65 -39.80
CA PRO A 76 -23.43 6.74 -40.75
C PRO A 76 -24.72 7.01 -41.55
N ARG A 77 -25.01 8.31 -41.83
CA ARG A 77 -26.22 8.70 -42.61
C ARG A 77 -26.40 7.89 -43.88
N LYS A 78 -25.33 7.62 -44.61
CA LYS A 78 -25.34 6.86 -45.89
C LYS A 78 -25.76 5.40 -45.69
N VAL A 79 -25.67 4.86 -44.49
CA VAL A 79 -26.13 3.48 -44.17
C VAL A 79 -27.53 3.52 -43.59
N ALA A 80 -27.88 4.57 -42.88
CA ALA A 80 -29.18 4.74 -42.22
C ALA A 80 -30.30 5.19 -43.17
N TYR A 81 -29.98 5.90 -44.24
CA TYR A 81 -30.95 6.37 -45.23
C TYR A 81 -30.47 6.01 -46.63
N ASP A 82 -31.43 5.67 -47.51
CA ASP A 82 -31.18 5.43 -48.91
C ASP A 82 -31.01 6.72 -49.73
N THR A 83 -30.85 6.57 -51.02
CA THR A 83 -30.65 7.69 -51.97
C THR A 83 -31.91 8.57 -52.12
N GLU A 84 -33.11 8.06 -51.77
CA GLU A 84 -34.36 8.83 -51.74
C GLU A 84 -34.67 9.41 -50.37
N GLY A 85 -33.77 9.27 -49.39
CA GLY A 85 -33.94 9.74 -48.01
C GLY A 85 -34.89 8.89 -47.16
N LYS A 86 -35.24 7.68 -47.61
CA LYS A 86 -36.06 6.75 -46.81
C LYS A 86 -35.20 5.98 -45.81
N PRO A 87 -35.72 5.70 -44.59
CA PRO A 87 -34.97 4.98 -43.58
C PRO A 87 -34.74 3.52 -44.00
N THR A 88 -33.51 3.06 -43.92
CA THR A 88 -33.12 1.67 -44.15
C THR A 88 -33.37 0.83 -42.89
N LYS A 89 -33.24 -0.49 -43.05
CA LYS A 89 -33.28 -1.42 -41.89
C LYS A 89 -32.34 -1.06 -40.78
N ALA A 90 -31.19 -0.43 -41.09
CA ALA A 90 -30.22 0.02 -40.06
C ALA A 90 -30.76 1.17 -39.20
N ALA A 91 -31.48 2.12 -39.80
CA ALA A 91 -32.13 3.22 -39.04
C ALA A 91 -33.29 2.68 -38.21
N LEU A 92 -34.11 1.78 -38.77
CA LEU A 92 -35.24 1.16 -38.04
C LEU A 92 -34.78 0.40 -36.79
N VAL A 93 -33.79 -0.48 -36.93
CA VAL A 93 -33.22 -1.26 -35.81
C VAL A 93 -32.55 -0.35 -34.79
N PHE A 94 -31.87 0.71 -35.25
CA PHE A 94 -31.24 1.67 -34.34
C PHE A 94 -32.29 2.48 -33.55
N ALA A 95 -33.37 2.90 -34.16
CA ALA A 95 -34.48 3.59 -33.51
C ALA A 95 -35.18 2.68 -32.48
N GLU A 96 -35.52 1.45 -32.87
CA GLU A 96 -36.15 0.43 -32.03
C GLU A 96 -35.28 0.11 -30.81
N LYS A 97 -33.98 -0.15 -31.02
CA LYS A 97 -33.03 -0.43 -29.95
C LYS A 97 -32.89 0.71 -28.91
N ASN A 98 -33.13 1.95 -29.33
CA ASN A 98 -33.03 3.12 -28.47
C ASN A 98 -34.42 3.62 -28.00
N GLY A 99 -35.50 2.90 -28.31
CA GLY A 99 -36.84 3.24 -27.85
C GLY A 99 -37.42 4.52 -28.44
N VAL A 100 -36.92 4.94 -29.61
CA VAL A 100 -37.38 6.15 -30.31
C VAL A 100 -38.02 5.80 -31.67
N THR A 101 -38.87 6.68 -32.17
CA THR A 101 -39.39 6.52 -33.54
C THR A 101 -38.30 6.94 -34.55
N VAL A 102 -38.36 6.39 -35.77
CA VAL A 102 -37.38 6.72 -36.81
C VAL A 102 -37.42 8.23 -37.17
N ASP A 103 -38.59 8.86 -37.10
CA ASP A 103 -38.78 10.25 -37.36
C ASP A 103 -38.17 11.15 -36.28
N ALA A 104 -37.89 10.61 -35.09
CA ALA A 104 -37.20 11.35 -34.01
C ALA A 104 -35.66 11.27 -34.13
N LEU A 105 -35.13 10.53 -35.12
CA LEU A 105 -33.70 10.50 -35.38
C LEU A 105 -33.23 11.84 -36.01
N SER A 106 -32.14 12.36 -35.49
CA SER A 106 -31.47 13.55 -36.03
C SER A 106 -30.14 13.17 -36.70
N ILE A 107 -29.62 14.11 -37.54
CA ILE A 107 -28.32 13.92 -38.20
C ILE A 107 -27.32 14.89 -37.57
N LYS A 108 -26.15 14.39 -37.17
CA LYS A 108 -25.08 15.20 -36.60
C LYS A 108 -23.77 15.00 -37.37
N SER A 109 -23.14 16.09 -37.78
CA SER A 109 -21.83 16.07 -38.41
C SER A 109 -20.72 15.82 -37.38
N ARG A 110 -19.76 14.98 -37.71
CA ARG A 110 -18.53 14.72 -36.97
C ARG A 110 -17.34 14.74 -37.93
N GLU A 111 -16.12 14.74 -37.42
CA GLU A 111 -14.88 14.78 -38.23
C GLU A 111 -14.82 13.72 -39.36
N ARG A 112 -15.49 12.56 -39.16
CA ARG A 112 -15.49 11.43 -40.09
C ARG A 112 -16.77 11.30 -40.91
N GLY A 113 -17.66 12.31 -40.91
CA GLY A 113 -18.91 12.32 -41.68
C GLY A 113 -20.17 12.55 -40.85
N GLU A 114 -21.35 12.42 -41.53
CA GLU A 114 -22.64 12.55 -40.90
C GLU A 114 -23.15 11.21 -40.33
N TYR A 115 -23.64 11.29 -39.10
CA TYR A 115 -24.15 10.13 -38.35
C TYR A 115 -25.59 10.41 -37.90
N VAL A 116 -26.38 9.34 -37.81
CA VAL A 116 -27.68 9.40 -37.19
C VAL A 116 -27.52 9.41 -35.68
N VAL A 117 -28.35 10.21 -35.01
CA VAL A 117 -28.33 10.37 -33.54
C VAL A 117 -29.75 10.16 -33.02
N ALA A 118 -29.90 9.29 -32.05
CA ALA A 118 -31.11 9.14 -31.25
C ALA A 118 -30.96 9.99 -29.98
N ARG A 119 -31.91 10.88 -29.75
CA ARG A 119 -32.02 11.57 -28.48
C ARG A 119 -32.99 10.78 -27.59
N ILE A 120 -32.48 10.33 -26.45
CA ILE A 120 -33.24 9.61 -25.44
C ILE A 120 -33.54 10.58 -24.32
N ASP A 121 -34.80 10.96 -24.18
CA ASP A 121 -35.28 11.81 -23.08
C ASP A 121 -36.07 10.91 -22.10
N GLU A 122 -35.49 10.62 -20.96
CA GLU A 122 -36.02 9.79 -19.90
C GLU A 122 -36.38 10.66 -18.71
N LYS A 123 -37.67 10.76 -18.37
CA LYS A 123 -38.09 11.53 -17.18
C LYS A 123 -37.63 10.83 -15.91
N GLY A 124 -37.15 11.62 -14.98
CA GLY A 124 -36.75 11.14 -13.66
C GLY A 124 -37.95 10.54 -12.90
N GLY A 125 -37.73 9.36 -12.33
CA GLY A 125 -38.70 8.67 -11.49
C GLY A 125 -38.68 9.17 -10.03
N ASP A 126 -39.63 8.68 -9.24
CA ASP A 126 -39.70 8.92 -7.80
C ASP A 126 -38.53 8.26 -7.07
N THR A 127 -37.78 9.03 -6.27
CA THR A 127 -36.61 8.56 -5.53
C THR A 127 -36.95 7.48 -4.51
N GLY A 128 -38.11 7.56 -3.86
CA GLY A 128 -38.53 6.54 -2.90
C GLY A 128 -38.78 5.18 -3.56
N GLN A 129 -39.42 5.16 -4.76
CA GLN A 129 -39.62 3.92 -5.53
C GLN A 129 -38.29 3.38 -6.04
N TRP A 130 -37.38 4.25 -6.48
CA TRP A 130 -36.05 3.85 -6.89
C TRP A 130 -35.25 3.25 -5.71
N LEU A 131 -35.25 3.88 -4.54
CA LEU A 131 -34.62 3.34 -3.33
C LEU A 131 -35.13 1.93 -2.99
N LYS A 132 -36.45 1.71 -3.06
CA LYS A 132 -37.05 0.39 -2.85
C LYS A 132 -36.45 -0.70 -3.75
N GLN A 133 -36.14 -0.36 -4.99
CA GLN A 133 -35.58 -1.31 -5.96
C GLN A 133 -34.09 -1.58 -5.76
N VAL A 134 -33.32 -0.56 -5.39
CA VAL A 134 -31.84 -0.65 -5.38
C VAL A 134 -31.24 -1.02 -4.04
N LEU A 135 -31.95 -0.75 -2.90
CA LEU A 135 -31.41 -0.99 -1.56
C LEU A 135 -31.07 -2.46 -1.27
N PRO A 136 -31.84 -3.48 -1.69
CA PRO A 136 -31.44 -4.87 -1.48
C PRO A 136 -30.07 -5.19 -2.11
N GLY A 137 -29.88 -4.77 -3.36
CA GLY A 137 -28.60 -4.93 -4.06
C GLY A 137 -27.46 -4.12 -3.42
N PHE A 138 -27.76 -2.90 -3.00
CA PHE A 138 -26.78 -2.05 -2.32
C PHE A 138 -26.28 -2.68 -0.99
N ILE A 139 -27.19 -3.19 -0.15
CA ILE A 139 -26.80 -3.86 1.10
C ILE A 139 -25.84 -5.02 0.82
N LEU A 140 -26.16 -5.85 -0.18
CA LEU A 140 -25.33 -7.01 -0.52
C LEU A 140 -24.03 -6.64 -1.25
N SER A 141 -23.90 -5.43 -1.79
CA SER A 141 -22.69 -4.96 -2.46
C SER A 141 -21.59 -4.48 -1.49
N ILE A 142 -21.90 -4.30 -0.19
CA ILE A 142 -20.92 -3.90 0.82
C ILE A 142 -19.86 -5.00 0.95
N PRO A 143 -18.59 -4.73 0.62
CA PRO A 143 -17.57 -5.75 0.58
C PRO A 143 -17.02 -6.07 1.98
N PHE A 144 -16.75 -7.35 2.22
CA PHE A 144 -16.06 -7.83 3.40
C PHE A 144 -14.93 -8.78 3.02
N GLN A 145 -13.80 -8.72 3.70
CA GLN A 145 -12.69 -9.65 3.48
C GLN A 145 -13.11 -11.12 3.64
N LYS A 146 -14.08 -11.36 4.53
CA LYS A 146 -14.67 -12.68 4.75
C LYS A 146 -16.17 -12.52 5.00
N SER A 147 -16.98 -13.19 4.20
CA SER A 147 -18.43 -13.26 4.35
C SER A 147 -18.86 -14.70 4.64
N MET A 148 -20.04 -14.85 5.22
CA MET A 148 -20.64 -16.15 5.52
C MET A 148 -22.05 -16.25 4.94
N ARG A 149 -22.54 -17.47 4.76
CA ARG A 149 -23.94 -17.80 4.56
C ARG A 149 -24.51 -18.36 5.87
N TRP A 150 -25.80 -18.21 6.10
CA TRP A 150 -26.45 -18.75 7.30
C TRP A 150 -27.82 -19.29 7.00
N MET A 151 -28.29 -20.26 7.81
CA MET A 151 -29.63 -20.84 7.75
C MET A 151 -30.09 -21.32 6.36
N GLY A 152 -29.17 -21.83 5.54
CA GLY A 152 -29.51 -22.30 4.17
C GLY A 152 -29.85 -21.19 3.17
N LYS A 153 -29.64 -19.92 3.52
CA LYS A 153 -29.88 -18.76 2.68
C LYS A 153 -28.78 -18.55 1.66
N ASP A 154 -29.11 -17.96 0.51
CA ASP A 154 -28.15 -17.72 -0.57
C ASP A 154 -27.36 -16.42 -0.40
N ILE A 155 -27.85 -15.49 0.41
CA ILE A 155 -27.19 -14.22 0.65
C ILE A 155 -25.89 -14.39 1.47
N ARG A 156 -24.94 -13.49 1.21
CA ARG A 156 -23.67 -13.42 1.94
C ARG A 156 -23.50 -12.06 2.58
N PHE A 157 -23.12 -12.06 3.86
CA PHE A 157 -22.75 -10.86 4.59
C PHE A 157 -21.67 -11.18 5.61
N ALA A 158 -21.10 -10.16 6.29
CA ALA A 158 -20.08 -10.40 7.34
C ALA A 158 -20.61 -11.26 8.49
N ARG A 159 -21.86 -11.01 8.89
CA ARG A 159 -22.61 -11.73 9.93
C ARG A 159 -24.11 -11.74 9.56
N PRO A 160 -24.90 -12.63 10.17
CA PRO A 160 -26.35 -12.66 9.95
C PRO A 160 -27.00 -11.30 10.19
N ILE A 161 -27.85 -10.89 9.24
CA ILE A 161 -28.67 -9.69 9.37
C ILE A 161 -29.92 -10.06 10.16
N HIS A 162 -30.26 -9.26 11.17
CA HIS A 162 -31.40 -9.50 12.07
C HIS A 162 -32.56 -8.52 11.88
N TRP A 163 -32.27 -7.27 11.47
CA TRP A 163 -33.29 -6.27 11.17
C TRP A 163 -32.76 -5.26 10.15
N ILE A 164 -33.70 -4.64 9.45
CA ILE A 164 -33.39 -3.55 8.52
C ILE A 164 -34.35 -2.40 8.84
N LEU A 165 -33.78 -1.21 9.11
CA LEU A 165 -34.55 0.02 9.19
C LEU A 165 -34.21 0.84 7.94
N ALA A 166 -35.25 1.26 7.20
CA ALA A 166 -35.09 2.10 6.03
C ALA A 166 -36.18 3.16 5.96
N LEU A 167 -35.80 4.43 6.08
CA LEU A 167 -36.74 5.56 6.09
C LEU A 167 -36.39 6.56 4.99
N TRP A 168 -37.41 7.06 4.34
CA TRP A 168 -37.37 8.12 3.34
C TRP A 168 -38.38 9.21 3.70
N GLY A 169 -37.89 10.38 4.16
CA GLY A 169 -38.75 11.47 4.63
C GLY A 169 -39.70 11.03 5.76
N GLY A 170 -39.23 10.17 6.70
CA GLY A 170 -40.01 9.63 7.81
C GLY A 170 -40.93 8.46 7.45
N SER A 171 -41.09 8.12 6.16
CA SER A 171 -41.88 6.96 5.71
C SER A 171 -40.98 5.76 5.48
N VAL A 172 -41.47 4.55 5.73
CA VAL A 172 -40.73 3.31 5.49
C VAL A 172 -40.53 3.11 3.99
N VAL A 173 -39.29 2.86 3.57
CA VAL A 173 -38.99 2.32 2.24
C VAL A 173 -39.18 0.81 2.34
N ASP A 174 -40.35 0.34 1.90
CA ASP A 174 -40.76 -1.06 2.05
C ASP A 174 -40.09 -1.97 1.00
N PHE A 175 -39.14 -2.79 1.43
CA PHE A 175 -38.51 -3.86 0.63
C PHE A 175 -38.23 -5.08 1.51
N GLU A 176 -37.94 -6.18 0.86
CA GLU A 176 -37.59 -7.43 1.50
C GLU A 176 -36.22 -7.90 1.04
N LEU A 177 -35.39 -8.35 1.98
CA LEU A 177 -34.09 -8.98 1.75
C LEU A 177 -34.09 -10.38 2.38
N ASP A 178 -34.28 -11.40 1.59
CA ASP A 178 -34.21 -12.81 2.02
C ASP A 178 -35.09 -13.14 3.24
N GLY A 179 -36.37 -12.71 3.20
CA GLY A 179 -37.36 -12.91 4.25
C GLY A 179 -37.34 -11.86 5.37
N LEU A 180 -36.38 -10.91 5.34
CA LEU A 180 -36.35 -9.78 6.26
C LEU A 180 -37.00 -8.56 5.61
N LYS A 181 -38.08 -8.07 6.20
CA LYS A 181 -38.75 -6.83 5.77
C LYS A 181 -38.08 -5.62 6.41
N SER A 182 -37.90 -4.59 5.61
CA SER A 182 -37.51 -3.29 6.12
C SER A 182 -38.64 -2.68 6.97
N GLY A 183 -38.26 -1.83 7.93
CA GLY A 183 -39.22 -1.19 8.82
C GLY A 183 -38.66 0.10 9.40
N ASN A 184 -39.26 0.52 10.51
CA ASN A 184 -38.90 1.71 11.27
C ASN A 184 -38.55 1.40 12.74
N LEU A 185 -38.22 0.14 13.05
CA LEU A 185 -37.79 -0.28 14.37
C LEU A 185 -36.29 -0.50 14.42
N SER A 186 -35.58 0.17 15.31
CA SER A 186 -34.22 -0.15 15.70
C SER A 186 -34.22 -0.92 17.04
N ARG A 187 -33.04 -1.41 17.45
CA ARG A 187 -32.86 -2.15 18.71
C ARG A 187 -31.82 -1.48 19.57
N GLY A 188 -32.06 -1.52 20.88
CA GLY A 188 -31.09 -1.10 21.88
C GLY A 188 -29.92 -2.08 22.04
N HIS A 189 -29.11 -1.82 23.06
CA HIS A 189 -28.01 -2.71 23.43
C HIS A 189 -28.54 -4.10 23.83
N ARG A 190 -27.83 -5.14 23.35
CA ARG A 190 -28.27 -6.54 23.46
C ARG A 190 -28.69 -6.97 24.88
N PHE A 191 -27.99 -6.51 25.90
CA PHE A 191 -28.18 -6.90 27.29
C PHE A 191 -28.81 -5.81 28.12
N MET A 192 -28.38 -4.55 27.97
CA MET A 192 -28.81 -3.43 28.80
C MET A 192 -30.16 -2.83 28.37
N SER A 193 -30.52 -2.95 27.09
CA SER A 193 -31.79 -2.51 26.53
C SER A 193 -32.17 -3.37 25.31
N PRO A 194 -32.57 -4.63 25.50
CA PRO A 194 -32.80 -5.57 24.39
C PRO A 194 -34.05 -5.25 23.57
N GLY A 195 -34.85 -4.30 23.99
CA GLY A 195 -36.09 -3.89 23.33
C GLY A 195 -35.88 -3.18 22.00
N ALA A 196 -36.92 -3.21 21.16
CA ALA A 196 -36.97 -2.38 19.95
C ALA A 196 -37.54 -1.00 20.28
N PHE A 197 -37.11 0.02 19.57
CA PHE A 197 -37.63 1.38 19.65
C PHE A 197 -38.00 1.93 18.28
N LEU A 198 -39.04 2.78 18.26
CA LEU A 198 -39.54 3.38 17.02
C LEU A 198 -38.67 4.54 16.60
N VAL A 199 -38.28 4.55 15.33
CA VAL A 199 -37.51 5.63 14.68
C VAL A 199 -38.42 6.33 13.67
N LYS A 200 -38.45 7.66 13.71
CA LYS A 200 -39.21 8.49 12.76
C LYS A 200 -38.29 9.24 11.80
N ASP A 201 -37.13 9.64 12.26
CA ASP A 201 -36.13 10.42 11.56
C ASP A 201 -34.75 10.23 12.20
N PHE A 202 -33.71 10.75 11.61
CA PHE A 202 -32.34 10.61 12.14
C PHE A 202 -32.18 11.30 13.51
N LYS A 203 -32.87 12.42 13.74
CA LYS A 203 -32.81 13.14 15.02
C LYS A 203 -33.37 12.29 16.16
N THR A 204 -34.53 11.67 15.95
CA THR A 204 -35.15 10.77 16.92
C THR A 204 -34.34 9.49 17.10
N TYR A 205 -33.73 8.96 16.04
CA TYR A 205 -32.82 7.83 16.09
C TYR A 205 -31.62 8.10 17.00
N ALA A 206 -30.88 9.18 16.71
CA ALA A 206 -29.74 9.57 17.52
C ALA A 206 -30.10 9.87 18.97
N ALA A 207 -31.23 10.56 19.22
CA ALA A 207 -31.69 10.88 20.57
C ALA A 207 -32.10 9.64 21.37
N GLN A 208 -32.59 8.59 20.71
CA GLN A 208 -32.99 7.35 21.38
C GLN A 208 -31.87 6.33 21.53
N ALA A 209 -30.85 6.38 20.68
CA ALA A 209 -29.74 5.41 20.67
C ALA A 209 -29.00 5.39 22.02
N GLU A 210 -28.59 6.55 22.53
CA GLU A 210 -27.77 6.63 23.74
C GLU A 210 -28.52 6.22 25.02
N PRO A 211 -29.78 6.62 25.25
CA PRO A 211 -30.60 6.07 26.37
C PRO A 211 -30.79 4.56 26.30
N ASN A 212 -30.71 3.98 25.08
CA ASN A 212 -30.73 2.54 24.85
C ASN A 212 -29.32 1.92 24.81
N PHE A 213 -28.34 2.59 25.39
CA PHE A 213 -26.94 2.14 25.50
C PHE A 213 -26.26 1.83 24.16
N VAL A 214 -26.52 2.65 23.14
CA VAL A 214 -25.91 2.56 21.84
C VAL A 214 -25.29 3.90 21.46
N VAL A 215 -23.98 3.99 21.41
CA VAL A 215 -23.25 5.15 20.90
C VAL A 215 -22.94 4.90 19.43
N LEU A 216 -23.72 5.49 18.53
CA LEU A 216 -23.69 5.23 17.09
C LEU A 216 -22.39 5.66 16.43
N ASP A 217 -21.91 6.84 16.80
CA ASP A 217 -20.73 7.47 16.20
C ASP A 217 -19.44 6.83 16.72
N PRO A 218 -18.62 6.21 15.87
CA PRO A 218 -17.34 5.61 16.26
C PRO A 218 -16.38 6.63 16.90
N GLU A 219 -16.36 7.87 16.41
CA GLU A 219 -15.47 8.90 16.95
C GLU A 219 -15.87 9.31 18.36
N VAL A 220 -17.16 9.43 18.64
CA VAL A 220 -17.67 9.68 20.00
C VAL A 220 -17.31 8.52 20.93
N ARG A 221 -17.46 7.27 20.47
CA ARG A 221 -17.03 6.10 21.26
C ARG A 221 -15.55 6.10 21.55
N LYS A 222 -14.71 6.38 20.52
CA LYS A 222 -13.26 6.48 20.65
C LYS A 222 -12.85 7.53 21.67
N GLN A 223 -13.42 8.72 21.59
CA GLN A 223 -13.15 9.80 22.54
C GLN A 223 -13.54 9.42 23.97
N ARG A 224 -14.67 8.71 24.16
CA ARG A 224 -15.06 8.21 25.48
C ARG A 224 -14.08 7.19 26.04
N ILE A 225 -13.60 6.26 25.20
CA ILE A 225 -12.60 5.27 25.59
C ILE A 225 -11.32 5.97 26.03
N VAL A 226 -10.78 6.85 25.19
CA VAL A 226 -9.53 7.58 25.48
C VAL A 226 -9.66 8.41 26.77
N LYS A 227 -10.78 9.10 26.96
CA LYS A 227 -11.05 9.89 28.16
C LYS A 227 -11.08 9.00 29.41
N GLN A 228 -11.93 7.96 29.41
CA GLN A 228 -12.11 7.08 30.58
C GLN A 228 -10.81 6.34 30.93
N THR A 229 -10.11 5.82 29.94
CA THR A 229 -8.83 5.11 30.16
C THR A 229 -7.76 6.07 30.71
N GLY A 230 -7.69 7.29 30.17
CA GLY A 230 -6.77 8.31 30.67
C GLY A 230 -7.05 8.74 32.12
N GLU A 231 -8.31 8.89 32.50
CA GLU A 231 -8.73 9.20 33.88
C GLU A 231 -8.34 8.07 34.85
N LEU A 232 -8.64 6.81 34.47
CA LEU A 232 -8.30 5.65 35.28
C LEU A 232 -6.79 5.43 35.41
N ALA A 233 -6.01 5.61 34.35
CA ALA A 233 -4.56 5.50 34.40
C ALA A 233 -3.93 6.54 35.35
N LYS A 234 -4.43 7.78 35.30
CA LYS A 234 -4.00 8.84 36.22
C LYS A 234 -4.31 8.51 37.69
N SER A 235 -5.43 7.83 37.97
CA SER A 235 -5.80 7.45 39.35
C SER A 235 -4.81 6.51 40.03
N VAL A 236 -4.00 5.78 39.23
CA VAL A 236 -2.95 4.89 39.72
C VAL A 236 -1.53 5.45 39.48
N GLY A 237 -1.43 6.75 39.17
CA GLY A 237 -0.16 7.44 39.00
C GLY A 237 0.56 7.13 37.67
N GLY A 238 -0.16 6.65 36.67
CA GLY A 238 0.38 6.28 35.37
C GLY A 238 -0.29 6.96 34.18
N ALA A 239 0.10 6.52 32.99
CA ALA A 239 -0.51 6.87 31.72
C ALA A 239 -0.77 5.60 30.91
N VAL A 240 -1.79 5.62 30.06
CA VAL A 240 -2.03 4.52 29.10
C VAL A 240 -0.88 4.48 28.12
N LEU A 241 -0.34 3.29 27.89
CA LEU A 241 0.67 3.08 26.82
C LEU A 241 0.00 3.37 25.46
N ASP A 242 0.63 4.22 24.65
CA ASP A 242 0.08 4.61 23.35
C ASP A 242 -0.04 3.40 22.41
N ASP A 243 -1.27 3.11 21.98
CA ASP A 243 -1.61 2.08 21.01
C ASP A 243 -2.91 2.48 20.28
N ALA A 244 -2.77 3.34 19.28
CA ALA A 244 -3.89 3.80 18.47
C ALA A 244 -4.65 2.62 17.80
N GLY A 245 -3.92 1.56 17.42
CA GLY A 245 -4.52 0.36 16.83
C GLY A 245 -5.42 -0.40 17.81
N LEU A 246 -5.04 -0.47 19.09
CA LEU A 246 -5.86 -1.08 20.13
C LEU A 246 -7.10 -0.22 20.41
N VAL A 247 -6.97 1.11 20.46
CA VAL A 247 -8.11 2.03 20.62
C VAL A 247 -9.11 1.83 19.49
N ASP A 248 -8.66 1.77 18.23
CA ASP A 248 -9.52 1.57 17.06
C ASP A 248 -10.19 0.19 17.10
N GLU A 249 -9.44 -0.86 17.45
CA GLU A 249 -9.98 -2.21 17.59
C GLU A 249 -11.08 -2.27 18.65
N VAL A 250 -10.84 -1.73 19.84
CA VAL A 250 -11.77 -1.76 20.97
C VAL A 250 -12.99 -0.88 20.69
N THR A 251 -12.82 0.27 20.04
CA THR A 251 -13.94 1.14 19.61
C THR A 251 -14.96 0.35 18.78
N ASN A 252 -14.50 -0.57 17.95
CA ASN A 252 -15.34 -1.40 17.09
C ASN A 252 -15.71 -2.77 17.71
N LEU A 253 -15.41 -2.99 18.99
CA LEU A 253 -15.86 -4.16 19.75
C LEU A 253 -17.06 -3.85 20.66
N VAL A 254 -17.34 -2.58 20.93
CA VAL A 254 -18.36 -2.17 21.90
C VAL A 254 -19.39 -1.23 21.29
N GLU A 255 -20.64 -1.30 21.77
CA GLU A 255 -21.70 -0.34 21.48
C GLU A 255 -21.72 0.78 22.54
N TYR A 256 -21.39 0.45 23.80
CA TYR A 256 -21.40 1.37 24.94
C TYR A 256 -20.17 1.13 25.82
N PRO A 257 -19.11 1.92 25.65
CA PRO A 257 -17.84 1.70 26.34
C PRO A 257 -17.92 2.07 27.83
N VAL A 258 -17.50 1.14 28.67
CA VAL A 258 -17.32 1.33 30.12
C VAL A 258 -15.91 0.85 30.49
N ALA A 259 -15.04 1.76 30.89
CA ALA A 259 -13.69 1.41 31.28
C ALA A 259 -13.64 0.83 32.71
N VAL A 260 -12.85 -0.23 32.88
CA VAL A 260 -12.66 -0.94 34.16
C VAL A 260 -11.16 -1.04 34.43
N LEU A 261 -10.74 -0.54 35.58
CA LEU A 261 -9.38 -0.66 36.05
C LEU A 261 -9.23 -1.98 36.82
N GLY A 262 -8.28 -2.80 36.39
CA GLY A 262 -7.86 -4.03 37.05
C GLY A 262 -6.39 -4.01 37.43
N SER A 263 -5.97 -5.00 38.19
CA SER A 263 -4.59 -5.20 38.64
C SER A 263 -4.12 -6.63 38.44
N PHE A 264 -2.83 -6.84 38.47
CA PHE A 264 -2.20 -8.17 38.47
C PHE A 264 -1.04 -8.20 39.46
N ASP A 265 -0.61 -9.42 39.82
CA ASP A 265 0.47 -9.59 40.79
C ASP A 265 1.79 -8.99 40.28
N ARG A 266 2.43 -8.18 41.12
CA ARG A 266 3.73 -7.54 40.84
C ARG A 266 4.85 -8.53 40.49
N GLN A 267 4.75 -9.77 40.96
CA GLN A 267 5.74 -10.81 40.62
C GLN A 267 5.88 -11.03 39.12
N HIS A 268 4.84 -10.77 38.32
CA HIS A 268 4.89 -10.90 36.88
C HIS A 268 5.77 -9.82 36.21
N LEU A 269 6.04 -8.68 36.87
CA LEU A 269 6.90 -7.61 36.32
C LEU A 269 8.37 -8.04 36.12
N ARG A 270 8.78 -9.23 36.64
CA ARG A 270 10.09 -9.83 36.32
C ARG A 270 10.19 -10.32 34.86
N ILE A 271 9.07 -10.55 34.21
CA ILE A 271 8.97 -10.94 32.80
C ILE A 271 9.20 -9.69 31.95
N PRO A 272 9.86 -9.79 30.79
CA PRO A 272 10.00 -8.65 29.89
C PRO A 272 8.66 -7.97 29.61
N LYS A 273 8.64 -6.64 29.72
CA LYS A 273 7.40 -5.86 29.56
C LYS A 273 6.71 -6.13 28.22
N GLU A 274 7.48 -6.39 27.17
CA GLU A 274 6.95 -6.69 25.84
C GLU A 274 6.08 -7.94 25.83
N VAL A 275 6.41 -8.94 26.64
CA VAL A 275 5.60 -10.16 26.79
C VAL A 275 4.29 -9.84 27.50
N LEU A 276 4.36 -9.09 28.62
CA LEU A 276 3.17 -8.72 29.38
C LEU A 276 2.21 -7.85 28.55
N ILE A 277 2.76 -6.83 27.88
CA ILE A 277 1.99 -5.95 26.98
C ILE A 277 1.33 -6.77 25.86
N THR A 278 2.08 -7.70 25.24
CA THR A 278 1.54 -8.54 24.17
C THR A 278 0.44 -9.48 24.68
N ALA A 279 0.62 -10.10 25.83
CA ALA A 279 -0.40 -10.95 26.45
C ALA A 279 -1.69 -10.18 26.75
N MET A 280 -1.59 -8.97 27.32
CA MET A 280 -2.73 -8.11 27.58
C MET A 280 -3.41 -7.66 26.28
N ARG A 281 -2.65 -7.23 25.28
CA ARG A 281 -3.15 -6.68 24.03
C ARG A 281 -3.78 -7.73 23.12
N GLU A 282 -3.03 -8.81 22.81
CA GLU A 282 -3.44 -9.76 21.75
C GLU A 282 -4.58 -10.68 22.18
N HIS A 283 -4.58 -11.08 23.45
CA HIS A 283 -5.56 -12.04 23.93
C HIS A 283 -6.79 -11.39 24.58
N GLN A 284 -6.57 -10.28 25.30
CA GLN A 284 -7.63 -9.69 26.11
C GLN A 284 -8.10 -8.29 25.64
N ARG A 285 -7.35 -7.61 24.73
CA ARG A 285 -7.58 -6.23 24.32
C ARG A 285 -7.54 -5.26 25.51
N PHE A 286 -6.65 -5.53 26.46
CA PHE A 286 -6.46 -4.70 27.64
C PHE A 286 -5.39 -3.63 27.35
N PHE A 287 -5.61 -2.44 27.89
CA PHE A 287 -4.69 -1.32 27.83
C PHE A 287 -3.66 -1.43 28.95
N SER A 288 -2.38 -1.38 28.62
CA SER A 288 -1.29 -1.34 29.55
C SER A 288 -1.11 0.05 30.12
N ILE A 289 -0.68 0.14 31.39
CA ILE A 289 -0.41 1.41 32.08
C ILE A 289 1.09 1.49 32.38
N VAL A 290 1.69 2.62 32.09
CA VAL A 290 3.12 2.88 32.35
C VAL A 290 3.29 4.10 33.25
N ASN A 291 4.40 4.12 34.02
CA ASN A 291 4.79 5.28 34.80
C ASN A 291 5.48 6.34 33.91
N GLN A 292 5.94 7.45 34.50
CA GLN A 292 6.63 8.53 33.79
C GLN A 292 7.96 8.11 33.15
N GLN A 293 8.59 7.02 33.63
CA GLN A 293 9.82 6.45 33.12
C GLN A 293 9.57 5.43 32.00
N GLY A 294 8.29 5.16 31.63
CA GLY A 294 7.91 4.17 30.64
C GLY A 294 7.98 2.71 31.13
N GLU A 295 8.04 2.52 32.46
CA GLU A 295 7.98 1.21 33.06
C GLU A 295 6.53 0.77 33.26
N LEU A 296 6.25 -0.53 33.05
CA LEU A 296 4.92 -1.09 33.17
C LEU A 296 4.48 -1.10 34.65
N LEU A 297 3.27 -0.59 34.92
CA LEU A 297 2.62 -0.73 36.22
C LEU A 297 1.85 -2.05 36.30
N PRO A 298 1.68 -2.63 37.52
CA PRO A 298 0.93 -3.86 37.71
C PRO A 298 -0.59 -3.63 37.65
N SER A 299 -1.03 -2.88 36.64
CA SER A 299 -2.41 -2.48 36.43
C SER A 299 -2.72 -2.44 34.93
N PHE A 300 -3.97 -2.69 34.59
CA PHE A 300 -4.46 -2.64 33.23
C PHE A 300 -5.85 -2.02 33.18
N ILE A 301 -6.30 -1.61 31.99
CA ILE A 301 -7.65 -1.16 31.78
C ILE A 301 -8.30 -2.00 30.69
N THR A 302 -9.50 -2.47 30.94
CA THR A 302 -10.37 -3.14 29.96
C THR A 302 -11.55 -2.24 29.63
N ILE A 303 -12.15 -2.44 28.46
CA ILE A 303 -13.38 -1.78 28.06
C ILE A 303 -14.50 -2.83 27.98
N SER A 304 -15.38 -2.76 28.96
CA SER A 304 -16.62 -3.55 28.95
C SER A 304 -17.63 -2.94 27.97
N ASN A 305 -18.33 -3.80 27.24
CA ASN A 305 -19.50 -3.38 26.43
C ASN A 305 -20.77 -3.22 27.27
N THR A 306 -20.71 -3.56 28.56
CA THR A 306 -21.87 -3.51 29.47
C THR A 306 -21.55 -2.71 30.72
N ARG A 307 -22.51 -1.98 31.19
CA ARG A 307 -22.54 -1.42 32.54
C ARG A 307 -23.26 -2.40 33.45
N ALA A 308 -22.51 -3.32 34.05
CA ALA A 308 -23.07 -4.27 35.01
C ALA A 308 -23.55 -3.58 36.30
N GLU A 309 -24.46 -4.21 37.01
CA GLU A 309 -24.94 -3.73 38.32
C GLU A 309 -23.76 -3.65 39.31
N ASP A 310 -22.88 -4.62 39.31
CA ASP A 310 -21.64 -4.63 40.06
C ASP A 310 -20.42 -4.77 39.10
N MET A 311 -19.72 -3.67 38.86
CA MET A 311 -18.52 -3.63 38.06
C MET A 311 -17.31 -4.31 38.73
N ALA A 312 -17.38 -4.60 40.06
CA ALA A 312 -16.33 -5.35 40.74
C ALA A 312 -16.32 -6.82 40.31
N VAL A 313 -17.44 -7.39 39.93
CA VAL A 313 -17.54 -8.73 39.38
C VAL A 313 -16.86 -8.80 38.01
N VAL A 314 -17.05 -7.81 37.15
CA VAL A 314 -16.40 -7.70 35.85
C VAL A 314 -14.90 -7.62 36.06
N ARG A 315 -14.43 -6.70 36.91
CA ARG A 315 -13.01 -6.54 37.25
C ARG A 315 -12.39 -7.85 37.73
N ALA A 316 -13.00 -8.53 38.69
CA ALA A 316 -12.49 -9.79 39.23
C ALA A 316 -12.43 -10.89 38.16
N GLY A 317 -13.37 -10.90 37.21
CA GLY A 317 -13.35 -11.77 36.05
C GLY A 317 -12.15 -11.52 35.14
N ASP A 318 -11.92 -10.27 34.78
CA ASP A 318 -10.81 -9.85 33.91
C ASP A 318 -9.44 -10.09 34.58
N GLU A 319 -9.31 -9.78 35.88
CA GLU A 319 -8.10 -10.05 36.69
C GLU A 319 -7.78 -11.55 36.73
N ARG A 320 -8.79 -12.39 36.89
CA ARG A 320 -8.61 -13.87 36.90
C ARG A 320 -8.13 -14.40 35.55
N VAL A 321 -8.74 -13.94 34.45
CA VAL A 321 -8.35 -14.36 33.10
C VAL A 321 -6.93 -13.89 32.79
N LEU A 322 -6.61 -12.65 33.14
CA LEU A 322 -5.24 -12.14 32.93
C LEU A 322 -4.23 -12.88 33.79
N ALA A 323 -4.52 -13.16 35.07
CA ALA A 323 -3.61 -13.89 35.96
C ALA A 323 -3.24 -15.27 35.40
N ALA A 324 -4.19 -15.99 34.80
CA ALA A 324 -3.92 -17.27 34.13
C ALA A 324 -2.95 -17.10 32.96
N ARG A 325 -3.19 -16.12 32.08
CA ARG A 325 -2.34 -15.82 30.92
C ARG A 325 -0.93 -15.39 31.31
N LEU A 326 -0.80 -14.56 32.35
CA LEU A 326 0.52 -14.12 32.83
C LEU A 326 1.27 -15.27 33.53
N SER A 327 0.56 -16.18 34.17
CA SER A 327 1.17 -17.39 34.73
C SER A 327 1.71 -18.34 33.65
N ASP A 328 0.96 -18.54 32.57
CA ASP A 328 1.42 -19.30 31.40
C ASP A 328 2.67 -18.63 30.76
N ALA A 329 2.64 -17.33 30.57
CA ALA A 329 3.80 -16.58 30.07
C ALA A 329 5.01 -16.71 31.01
N ALA A 330 4.81 -16.65 32.33
CA ALA A 330 5.86 -16.83 33.30
C ALA A 330 6.48 -18.23 33.18
N TYR A 331 5.64 -19.25 33.07
CA TYR A 331 6.09 -20.62 32.90
C TYR A 331 6.96 -20.83 31.66
N PHE A 332 6.49 -20.32 30.51
CA PHE A 332 7.27 -20.39 29.28
C PHE A 332 8.59 -19.63 29.38
N PHE A 333 8.55 -18.39 29.93
CA PHE A 333 9.76 -17.61 30.10
C PHE A 333 10.80 -18.28 30.99
N ASP A 334 10.40 -18.82 32.14
CA ASP A 334 11.27 -19.54 33.06
C ASP A 334 11.82 -20.88 32.45
N HIS A 335 10.99 -21.54 31.64
CA HIS A 335 11.42 -22.72 30.92
C HIS A 335 12.43 -22.38 29.82
N ASP A 336 12.19 -21.31 29.09
CA ASP A 336 13.08 -20.85 28.01
C ASP A 336 14.46 -20.46 28.55
N LEU A 337 14.54 -19.84 29.71
CA LEU A 337 15.80 -19.45 30.36
C LEU A 337 16.70 -20.60 30.78
N LYS A 338 16.18 -21.83 30.86
CA LYS A 338 16.97 -23.01 31.26
C LYS A 338 18.02 -23.44 30.23
N HIS A 339 17.85 -23.02 28.97
CA HIS A 339 18.73 -23.39 27.88
C HIS A 339 19.25 -22.13 27.17
N PRO A 340 20.54 -21.99 26.98
CA PRO A 340 21.11 -20.90 26.18
C PRO A 340 20.48 -20.83 24.79
N LEU A 341 20.37 -19.63 24.23
CA LEU A 341 19.80 -19.43 22.91
C LEU A 341 20.55 -20.24 21.83
N ALA A 342 21.87 -20.35 21.96
CA ALA A 342 22.73 -21.08 21.02
C ALA A 342 22.39 -22.58 20.91
N ASP A 343 21.95 -23.19 21.99
CA ASP A 343 21.62 -24.65 22.02
C ASP A 343 20.38 -24.97 21.17
N ARG A 344 19.57 -23.96 20.89
CA ARG A 344 18.33 -24.09 20.10
C ARG A 344 18.59 -24.10 18.60
N VAL A 345 19.76 -23.59 18.12
CA VAL A 345 20.05 -23.46 16.69
C VAL A 345 19.96 -24.79 15.97
N GLU A 346 20.50 -25.86 16.55
CA GLU A 346 20.42 -27.25 15.99
C GLU A 346 18.97 -27.73 15.81
N GLY A 347 18.08 -27.29 16.70
CA GLY A 347 16.64 -27.60 16.62
C GLY A 347 15.95 -27.01 15.40
N LEU A 348 16.48 -25.94 14.80
CA LEU A 348 15.95 -25.34 13.60
C LEU A 348 16.00 -26.28 12.37
N LYS A 349 16.77 -27.37 12.42
CA LYS A 349 16.74 -28.44 11.41
C LYS A 349 15.38 -29.14 11.30
N LYS A 350 14.55 -29.04 12.34
CA LYS A 350 13.21 -29.60 12.38
C LYS A 350 12.12 -28.62 11.92
N VAL A 351 12.47 -27.35 11.67
CA VAL A 351 11.53 -26.30 11.25
C VAL A 351 11.69 -26.08 9.77
N THR A 352 10.69 -26.42 9.00
CA THR A 352 10.68 -26.18 7.56
C THR A 352 10.56 -24.67 7.30
N PHE A 353 11.52 -24.11 6.56
CA PHE A 353 11.40 -22.74 6.03
C PHE A 353 10.44 -22.73 4.84
N GLN A 354 10.75 -23.53 3.85
CA GLN A 354 9.91 -23.76 2.68
C GLN A 354 10.33 -25.13 2.06
N GLU A 355 9.36 -25.90 1.59
CA GLU A 355 9.58 -27.28 1.15
C GLU A 355 10.75 -27.46 0.16
N LYS A 356 10.89 -26.53 -0.80
CA LYS A 356 11.96 -26.55 -1.81
C LYS A 356 13.26 -25.88 -1.37
N LEU A 357 13.24 -25.10 -0.29
CA LEU A 357 14.36 -24.27 0.16
C LEU A 357 15.03 -24.78 1.45
N GLY A 358 14.50 -25.89 1.99
CA GLY A 358 15.04 -26.52 3.16
C GLY A 358 14.49 -25.98 4.49
N THR A 359 15.26 -26.16 5.54
CA THR A 359 14.91 -25.83 6.91
C THR A 359 15.27 -24.39 7.28
N VAL A 360 14.77 -23.93 8.43
CA VAL A 360 15.19 -22.63 8.99
C VAL A 360 16.67 -22.66 9.38
N TYR A 361 17.22 -23.82 9.73
CA TYR A 361 18.66 -23.99 9.95
C TYR A 361 19.46 -23.71 8.68
N ASP A 362 19.07 -24.31 7.55
CA ASP A 362 19.74 -24.07 6.26
C ASP A 362 19.71 -22.60 5.88
N LYS A 363 18.55 -21.96 6.06
CA LYS A 363 18.39 -20.51 5.88
C LYS A 363 19.32 -19.73 6.82
N THR A 364 19.41 -20.09 8.09
CA THR A 364 20.28 -19.44 9.06
C THR A 364 21.75 -19.50 8.63
N MET A 365 22.20 -20.65 8.11
CA MET A 365 23.57 -20.79 7.60
C MET A 365 23.82 -19.93 6.38
N ARG A 366 22.88 -19.81 5.44
CA ARG A 366 22.98 -18.92 4.29
C ARG A 366 23.00 -17.44 4.73
N ILE A 367 22.12 -17.06 5.67
CA ILE A 367 22.12 -15.71 6.25
C ILE A 367 23.48 -15.40 6.86
N LYS A 368 24.06 -16.32 7.66
CA LYS A 368 25.37 -16.13 8.28
C LYS A 368 26.45 -15.88 7.25
N ALA A 369 26.51 -16.69 6.19
CA ALA A 369 27.51 -16.53 5.12
C ALA A 369 27.35 -15.18 4.39
N LEU A 370 26.13 -14.79 4.07
CA LEU A 370 25.83 -13.51 3.39
C LEU A 370 26.12 -12.33 4.32
N THR A 371 25.80 -12.45 5.61
CA THR A 371 26.11 -11.44 6.64
C THR A 371 27.61 -11.21 6.77
N SER A 372 28.43 -12.28 6.78
CA SER A 372 29.89 -12.18 6.80
C SER A 372 30.44 -11.39 5.61
N HIS A 373 29.88 -11.62 4.42
CA HIS A 373 30.22 -10.86 3.22
C HIS A 373 29.85 -9.37 3.38
N LEU A 374 28.63 -9.07 3.81
CA LEU A 374 28.12 -7.70 4.01
C LEU A 374 28.89 -6.95 5.08
N ALA A 375 29.21 -7.59 6.22
CA ALA A 375 29.95 -6.99 7.31
C ALA A 375 31.35 -6.50 6.84
N ARG A 376 32.05 -7.31 6.05
CA ARG A 376 33.32 -6.92 5.44
C ARG A 376 33.20 -5.74 4.48
N LEU A 377 32.18 -5.75 3.62
CA LEU A 377 31.91 -4.65 2.68
C LEU A 377 31.62 -3.33 3.38
N LEU A 378 30.90 -3.38 4.49
CA LEU A 378 30.44 -2.19 5.22
C LEU A 378 31.34 -1.80 6.41
N ASN A 379 32.47 -2.51 6.60
CA ASN A 379 33.36 -2.33 7.74
C ASN A 379 32.66 -2.46 9.10
N ALA A 380 31.65 -3.34 9.21
CA ALA A 380 31.02 -3.73 10.46
C ALA A 380 31.86 -4.82 11.15
N ASP A 381 31.63 -5.03 12.45
CA ASP A 381 32.28 -6.14 13.16
C ASP A 381 31.76 -7.49 12.65
N SER A 382 32.59 -8.17 11.87
CA SER A 382 32.21 -9.46 11.26
C SER A 382 31.93 -10.54 12.30
N SER A 383 32.64 -10.55 13.42
CA SER A 383 32.46 -11.57 14.48
C SER A 383 31.11 -11.41 15.18
N VAL A 384 30.75 -10.17 15.49
CA VAL A 384 29.47 -9.80 16.09
C VAL A 384 28.32 -10.06 15.11
N ALA A 385 28.47 -9.62 13.86
CA ALA A 385 27.44 -9.80 12.83
C ALA A 385 27.18 -11.29 12.53
N GLU A 386 28.22 -12.10 12.39
CA GLU A 386 28.10 -13.55 12.17
C GLU A 386 27.46 -14.26 13.38
N ARG A 387 27.82 -13.86 14.62
CA ARG A 387 27.20 -14.41 15.81
C ARG A 387 25.73 -14.06 15.89
N ALA A 388 25.36 -12.83 15.61
CA ALA A 388 23.97 -12.39 15.54
C ALA A 388 23.20 -13.16 14.46
N ALA A 389 23.76 -13.32 13.26
CA ALA A 389 23.15 -14.08 12.17
C ALA A 389 22.94 -15.55 12.53
N PHE A 390 23.90 -16.18 13.24
CA PHE A 390 23.77 -17.56 13.71
C PHE A 390 22.64 -17.74 14.71
N LEU A 391 22.37 -16.75 15.55
CA LEU A 391 21.38 -16.80 16.62
C LEU A 391 20.01 -16.25 16.24
N CYS A 392 19.91 -15.47 15.15
CA CYS A 392 18.77 -14.60 14.85
C CYS A 392 17.42 -15.31 14.67
N LYS A 393 17.41 -16.62 14.45
CA LYS A 393 16.19 -17.43 14.30
C LYS A 393 15.99 -18.45 15.44
N ALA A 394 16.90 -18.51 16.39
CA ALA A 394 16.87 -19.51 17.46
C ALA A 394 15.68 -19.34 18.42
N ASP A 395 15.18 -18.11 18.58
CA ASP A 395 14.03 -17.80 19.41
C ASP A 395 12.69 -18.33 18.86
N LEU A 396 12.63 -18.71 17.59
CA LEU A 396 11.45 -19.38 17.00
C LEU A 396 11.12 -20.71 17.69
N LEU A 397 12.09 -21.30 18.41
CA LEU A 397 11.91 -22.54 19.16
C LEU A 397 11.63 -22.32 20.65
N THR A 398 11.42 -21.08 21.05
CA THR A 398 11.08 -20.76 22.45
C THR A 398 9.59 -20.82 22.69
N GLY A 399 9.20 -21.15 23.92
CA GLY A 399 7.79 -21.23 24.30
C GLY A 399 7.08 -19.89 24.15
N ILE A 400 7.74 -18.79 24.53
CA ILE A 400 7.18 -17.44 24.40
C ILE A 400 6.95 -17.06 22.94
N VAL A 401 7.87 -17.32 22.01
CA VAL A 401 7.68 -16.99 20.60
C VAL A 401 6.65 -17.93 19.94
N GLY A 402 6.55 -19.16 20.42
CA GLY A 402 5.49 -20.10 20.03
C GLY A 402 4.09 -19.57 20.35
N GLU A 403 3.90 -19.02 21.55
CA GLU A 403 2.65 -18.41 22.02
C GLU A 403 2.43 -17.01 21.39
N PHE A 404 3.50 -16.21 21.28
CA PHE A 404 3.47 -14.82 20.77
C PHE A 404 4.44 -14.64 19.60
N PRO A 405 4.09 -15.05 18.37
CA PRO A 405 5.00 -14.97 17.22
C PRO A 405 5.49 -13.55 16.89
N LYS A 406 4.75 -12.50 17.30
CA LYS A 406 5.15 -11.10 17.12
C LYS A 406 6.37 -10.70 17.96
N LEU A 407 6.74 -11.50 18.97
CA LEU A 407 7.88 -11.25 19.84
C LEU A 407 9.20 -11.86 19.31
N GLN A 408 9.17 -12.50 18.12
CA GLN A 408 10.39 -12.96 17.47
C GLN A 408 11.38 -11.80 17.28
N GLY A 409 12.65 -12.05 17.53
CA GLY A 409 13.71 -11.06 17.58
C GLY A 409 13.77 -10.31 18.92
N ILE A 410 12.65 -9.83 19.45
CA ILE A 410 12.59 -9.19 20.76
C ILE A 410 12.99 -10.17 21.86
N MET A 411 12.40 -11.38 21.84
CA MET A 411 12.76 -12.45 22.77
C MET A 411 14.13 -13.03 22.47
N GLY A 412 14.51 -13.09 21.18
CA GLY A 412 15.87 -13.45 20.78
C GLY A 412 16.92 -12.58 21.45
N ARG A 413 16.73 -11.25 21.45
CA ARG A 413 17.55 -10.29 22.19
C ARG A 413 17.58 -10.59 23.69
N GLN A 414 16.42 -10.80 24.28
CA GLN A 414 16.31 -11.01 25.72
C GLN A 414 17.02 -12.29 26.17
N TYR A 415 16.81 -13.37 25.43
CA TYR A 415 17.45 -14.64 25.72
C TYR A 415 18.96 -14.64 25.40
N ALA A 416 19.40 -13.91 24.38
CA ALA A 416 20.82 -13.71 24.11
C ALA A 416 21.51 -13.02 25.29
N LEU A 417 20.96 -11.91 25.79
CA LEU A 417 21.48 -11.21 26.96
C LEU A 417 21.52 -12.12 28.21
N SER A 418 20.44 -12.86 28.46
CA SER A 418 20.35 -13.80 29.59
C SER A 418 21.33 -14.96 29.46
N SER A 419 21.75 -15.31 28.25
CA SER A 419 22.75 -16.37 27.97
C SER A 419 24.19 -15.83 27.99
N GLY A 420 24.40 -14.54 28.27
CA GLY A 420 25.73 -13.93 28.33
C GLY A 420 26.32 -13.54 26.98
N GLU A 421 25.52 -13.46 25.92
CA GLU A 421 25.96 -12.92 24.63
C GLU A 421 26.27 -11.41 24.73
N ASP A 422 27.16 -10.94 23.86
CA ASP A 422 27.46 -9.53 23.74
C ASP A 422 26.21 -8.70 23.46
N ARG A 423 26.13 -7.51 24.04
CA ARG A 423 24.98 -6.62 23.89
C ARG A 423 24.72 -6.26 22.43
N VAL A 424 25.78 -6.02 21.63
CA VAL A 424 25.62 -5.68 20.21
C VAL A 424 25.07 -6.86 19.42
N VAL A 425 25.49 -8.10 19.74
CA VAL A 425 24.91 -9.33 19.19
C VAL A 425 23.43 -9.41 19.51
N ALA A 426 23.06 -9.19 20.77
CA ALA A 426 21.67 -9.27 21.20
C ALA A 426 20.79 -8.18 20.52
N GLU A 427 21.26 -6.95 20.43
CA GLU A 427 20.52 -5.88 19.72
C GLU A 427 20.40 -6.21 18.23
N ALA A 428 21.44 -6.68 17.56
CA ALA A 428 21.38 -7.08 16.14
C ALA A 428 20.37 -8.21 15.88
N ILE A 429 20.18 -9.14 16.84
CA ILE A 429 19.13 -10.18 16.75
C ILE A 429 17.73 -9.54 16.72
N ALA A 430 17.47 -8.48 17.50
CA ALA A 430 16.18 -7.80 17.43
C ALA A 430 16.04 -6.94 16.19
N GLU A 431 17.08 -6.22 15.82
CA GLU A 431 17.11 -5.23 14.75
C GLU A 431 16.97 -5.84 13.35
N HIS A 432 17.38 -7.12 13.15
CA HIS A 432 17.35 -7.73 11.82
C HIS A 432 15.91 -7.85 11.24
N TYR A 433 14.88 -7.83 12.09
CA TYR A 433 13.49 -7.79 11.65
C TYR A 433 13.02 -6.41 11.19
N LEU A 434 13.76 -5.33 11.51
CA LEU A 434 13.43 -3.97 11.11
C LEU A 434 13.86 -3.68 9.66
N PRO A 435 13.11 -2.84 8.93
CA PRO A 435 11.76 -2.41 9.23
C PRO A 435 10.74 -3.54 8.96
N ARG A 436 9.68 -3.62 9.76
CA ARG A 436 8.60 -4.62 9.64
C ARG A 436 7.49 -4.19 8.68
N PHE A 437 7.28 -2.87 8.61
CA PHE A 437 6.26 -2.24 7.77
C PHE A 437 6.75 -0.87 7.29
N ALA A 438 5.99 -0.22 6.41
CA ALA A 438 6.32 1.11 5.92
C ALA A 438 6.30 2.14 7.07
N GLY A 439 7.37 2.93 7.20
CA GLY A 439 7.52 3.92 8.27
C GLY A 439 8.03 3.36 9.61
N ASP A 440 8.32 2.05 9.69
CA ASP A 440 8.94 1.46 10.89
C ASP A 440 10.40 1.92 11.04
N ALA A 441 10.92 1.82 12.27
CA ALA A 441 12.32 2.13 12.57
C ALA A 441 13.28 1.24 11.76
N LEU A 442 14.44 1.79 11.43
CA LEU A 442 15.53 1.04 10.80
C LEU A 442 16.47 0.46 11.86
N PRO A 443 17.25 -0.60 11.55
CA PRO A 443 18.33 -1.10 12.36
C PRO A 443 19.26 0.05 12.77
N LYS A 444 19.61 0.15 14.05
CA LYS A 444 20.54 1.19 14.55
C LYS A 444 21.99 0.80 14.32
N SER A 445 22.32 -0.48 14.51
CA SER A 445 23.66 -1.04 14.30
C SER A 445 23.88 -1.42 12.83
N LEU A 446 25.13 -1.39 12.38
CA LEU A 446 25.51 -1.93 11.06
C LEU A 446 25.40 -3.45 11.05
N GLU A 447 25.68 -4.11 12.14
CA GLU A 447 25.56 -5.56 12.32
C GLU A 447 24.10 -6.01 12.14
N GLY A 448 23.16 -5.34 12.82
CA GLY A 448 21.71 -5.60 12.67
C GLY A 448 21.21 -5.35 11.23
N MET A 449 21.73 -4.31 10.58
CA MET A 449 21.46 -4.03 9.18
C MET A 449 22.00 -5.15 8.27
N CYS A 450 23.24 -5.59 8.47
CA CYS A 450 23.84 -6.69 7.68
C CYS A 450 23.00 -7.97 7.77
N VAL A 451 22.60 -8.37 8.99
CA VAL A 451 21.73 -9.54 9.19
C VAL A 451 20.36 -9.34 8.55
N GLY A 452 19.78 -8.14 8.68
CA GLY A 452 18.47 -7.82 8.15
C GLY A 452 18.43 -7.79 6.61
N VAL A 453 19.46 -7.29 5.96
CA VAL A 453 19.63 -7.31 4.50
C VAL A 453 19.86 -8.76 4.03
N ALA A 454 20.74 -9.51 4.71
CA ALA A 454 21.04 -10.89 4.38
C ALA A 454 19.80 -11.79 4.45
N ASP A 455 19.00 -11.71 5.51
CA ASP A 455 17.76 -12.48 5.68
C ASP A 455 16.76 -12.24 4.56
N ARG A 456 16.58 -10.97 4.16
CA ARG A 456 15.62 -10.59 3.12
C ARG A 456 16.07 -10.98 1.73
N ILE A 457 17.34 -10.73 1.40
CA ILE A 457 17.88 -11.10 0.10
C ILE A 457 17.94 -12.61 -0.08
N ASP A 458 18.32 -13.38 0.98
CA ASP A 458 18.21 -14.85 0.98
C ASP A 458 16.78 -15.31 0.68
N SER A 459 15.79 -14.72 1.35
CA SER A 459 14.38 -15.06 1.12
C SER A 459 13.93 -14.78 -0.31
N ILE A 460 14.28 -13.61 -0.85
CA ILE A 460 13.89 -13.20 -2.20
C ILE A 460 14.53 -14.12 -3.23
N ALA A 461 15.86 -14.27 -3.19
CA ALA A 461 16.60 -15.13 -4.12
C ALA A 461 16.14 -16.58 -4.07
N GLY A 462 15.91 -17.10 -2.84
CA GLY A 462 15.39 -18.44 -2.63
C GLY A 462 13.99 -18.66 -3.21
N CYS A 463 13.05 -17.75 -2.93
CA CYS A 463 11.70 -17.86 -3.50
C CYS A 463 11.73 -17.79 -5.04
N PHE A 464 12.54 -16.93 -5.64
CA PHE A 464 12.70 -16.86 -7.08
C PHE A 464 13.32 -18.13 -7.66
N SER A 465 14.30 -18.73 -6.97
CA SER A 465 14.89 -20.01 -7.37
C SER A 465 13.89 -21.17 -7.37
N ALA A 466 12.92 -21.12 -6.45
CA ALA A 466 11.85 -22.11 -6.34
C ALA A 466 10.64 -21.82 -7.25
N GLY A 467 10.66 -20.71 -8.02
CA GLY A 467 9.55 -20.26 -8.86
C GLY A 467 8.37 -19.63 -8.11
N LEU A 468 8.59 -19.22 -6.85
CA LEU A 468 7.57 -18.61 -5.98
C LEU A 468 7.56 -17.08 -6.15
N ILE A 469 7.31 -16.62 -7.38
CA ILE A 469 7.35 -15.20 -7.75
C ILE A 469 5.98 -14.58 -7.47
N PRO A 470 5.92 -13.43 -6.77
CA PRO A 470 4.65 -12.73 -6.51
C PRO A 470 3.95 -12.30 -7.80
N SER A 471 2.65 -12.60 -7.92
CA SER A 471 1.83 -12.24 -9.09
C SER A 471 0.57 -11.49 -8.66
N GLY A 472 0.15 -10.47 -9.42
CA GLY A 472 -1.03 -9.67 -9.11
C GLY A 472 -1.03 -9.14 -7.66
N SER A 473 -2.08 -9.40 -6.88
CA SER A 473 -2.19 -9.04 -5.46
C SER A 473 -1.57 -10.10 -4.52
N GLU A 474 -1.21 -11.29 -5.03
CA GLU A 474 -0.69 -12.38 -4.20
C GLU A 474 0.80 -12.23 -3.91
N ASP A 475 1.14 -12.23 -2.63
CA ASP A 475 2.51 -12.19 -2.11
C ASP A 475 2.57 -12.90 -0.75
N PRO A 476 2.40 -14.23 -0.71
CA PRO A 476 2.29 -14.99 0.52
C PRO A 476 3.56 -14.93 1.38
N TYR A 477 4.71 -14.70 0.77
CA TYR A 477 6.00 -14.59 1.47
C TYR A 477 6.39 -13.13 1.76
N GLY A 478 5.61 -12.14 1.35
CA GLY A 478 5.88 -10.71 1.58
C GLY A 478 7.14 -10.21 0.89
N LEU A 479 7.51 -10.77 -0.27
CA LEU A 479 8.76 -10.44 -0.97
C LEU A 479 8.81 -8.97 -1.42
N ARG A 480 7.66 -8.38 -1.79
CA ARG A 480 7.58 -6.95 -2.12
C ARG A 480 7.98 -6.09 -0.93
N ARG A 481 7.43 -6.38 0.24
CA ARG A 481 7.76 -5.67 1.48
C ARG A 481 9.22 -5.90 1.87
N GLN A 482 9.75 -7.10 1.70
CA GLN A 482 11.16 -7.41 1.97
C GLN A 482 12.10 -6.60 1.06
N SER A 483 11.79 -6.48 -0.24
CA SER A 483 12.58 -5.67 -1.18
C SER A 483 12.55 -4.19 -0.82
N VAL A 484 11.38 -3.63 -0.47
CA VAL A 484 11.26 -2.24 0.00
C VAL A 484 12.05 -2.02 1.28
N ALA A 485 12.05 -2.98 2.21
CA ALA A 485 12.83 -2.90 3.45
C ALA A 485 14.35 -2.85 3.18
N VAL A 486 14.85 -3.68 2.24
CA VAL A 486 16.27 -3.62 1.82
C VAL A 486 16.60 -2.25 1.23
N LEU A 487 15.79 -1.77 0.29
CA LEU A 487 16.02 -0.47 -0.35
C LEU A 487 15.98 0.68 0.68
N ASN A 488 15.04 0.69 1.61
CA ASN A 488 14.99 1.69 2.68
C ASN A 488 16.25 1.68 3.53
N MET A 489 16.75 0.50 3.92
CA MET A 489 17.99 0.42 4.70
C MET A 489 19.18 0.99 3.93
N LEU A 490 19.31 0.69 2.62
CA LEU A 490 20.41 1.20 1.80
C LEU A 490 20.30 2.71 1.57
N LEU A 491 19.11 3.20 1.24
CA LEU A 491 18.89 4.60 0.87
C LEU A 491 18.99 5.55 2.07
N GLU A 492 18.36 5.19 3.21
CA GLU A 492 18.35 6.05 4.40
C GLU A 492 19.66 6.05 5.17
N ARG A 493 20.43 4.95 5.09
CA ARG A 493 21.79 4.88 5.64
C ARG A 493 22.85 5.34 4.68
N ALA A 494 22.47 5.81 3.48
CA ALA A 494 23.37 6.22 2.41
C ALA A 494 24.47 5.17 2.09
N VAL A 495 24.07 3.90 2.12
CA VAL A 495 24.97 2.78 1.86
C VAL A 495 25.05 2.52 0.36
N ARG A 496 26.27 2.56 -0.16
CA ARG A 496 26.56 2.22 -1.56
C ARG A 496 26.86 0.72 -1.67
N MET A 497 26.13 0.04 -2.55
CA MET A 497 26.27 -1.40 -2.72
C MET A 497 25.76 -1.85 -4.10
N SER A 498 26.48 -2.80 -4.72
CA SER A 498 25.99 -3.48 -5.91
C SER A 498 24.90 -4.49 -5.53
N LEU A 499 23.65 -4.21 -5.95
CA LEU A 499 22.53 -5.14 -5.79
C LEU A 499 22.76 -6.44 -6.55
N ARG A 500 23.38 -6.36 -7.74
CA ARG A 500 23.74 -7.52 -8.56
C ARG A 500 24.71 -8.43 -7.84
N ALA A 501 25.79 -7.87 -7.29
CA ALA A 501 26.78 -8.66 -6.54
C ALA A 501 26.15 -9.31 -5.29
N LEU A 502 25.29 -8.59 -4.59
CA LEU A 502 24.58 -9.08 -3.41
C LEU A 502 23.64 -10.24 -3.75
N ILE A 503 22.86 -10.11 -4.83
CA ILE A 503 21.95 -11.17 -5.31
C ILE A 503 22.74 -12.39 -5.79
N ALA A 504 23.81 -12.17 -6.53
CA ALA A 504 24.70 -13.25 -7.01
C ALA A 504 25.28 -14.04 -5.83
N GLN A 505 25.72 -13.35 -4.77
CA GLN A 505 26.23 -13.99 -3.55
C GLN A 505 25.14 -14.79 -2.82
N ALA A 506 23.91 -14.30 -2.76
CA ALA A 506 22.77 -15.03 -2.19
C ALA A 506 22.44 -16.29 -3.01
N CYS A 507 22.47 -16.21 -4.34
CA CYS A 507 22.23 -17.35 -5.24
C CYS A 507 23.28 -18.48 -5.08
N GLU A 508 24.50 -18.17 -4.70
CA GLU A 508 25.53 -19.17 -4.40
C GLU A 508 25.10 -20.12 -3.27
N GLY A 509 24.42 -19.59 -2.26
CA GLY A 509 23.94 -20.38 -1.12
C GLY A 509 22.90 -21.45 -1.48
N TYR A 510 22.32 -21.40 -2.68
CA TYR A 510 21.32 -22.37 -3.16
C TYR A 510 21.88 -23.41 -4.13
N GLY A 511 23.18 -23.35 -4.49
CA GLY A 511 23.81 -24.34 -5.38
C GLY A 511 23.18 -24.42 -6.77
N LEU A 512 22.67 -23.33 -7.31
CA LEU A 512 21.98 -23.27 -8.59
C LEU A 512 22.93 -23.57 -9.76
N LYS A 513 22.42 -24.29 -10.78
CA LYS A 513 23.13 -24.45 -12.06
C LYS A 513 23.30 -23.08 -12.75
N THR A 514 24.33 -22.92 -13.55
CA THR A 514 24.71 -21.63 -14.16
C THR A 514 23.54 -20.94 -14.89
N ALA A 515 22.78 -21.67 -15.70
CA ALA A 515 21.65 -21.11 -16.45
C ALA A 515 20.50 -20.65 -15.53
N ASP A 516 20.15 -21.48 -14.53
CA ASP A 516 19.10 -21.12 -13.54
C ASP A 516 19.54 -19.94 -12.68
N ARG A 517 20.82 -19.90 -12.30
CA ARG A 517 21.41 -18.80 -11.54
C ARG A 517 21.27 -17.47 -12.27
N ALA A 518 21.68 -17.39 -13.56
CA ALA A 518 21.58 -16.16 -14.35
C ALA A 518 20.13 -15.68 -14.48
N ARG A 519 19.18 -16.60 -14.67
CA ARG A 519 17.75 -16.29 -14.71
C ARG A 519 17.27 -15.71 -13.37
N VAL A 520 17.57 -16.38 -12.26
CA VAL A 520 17.15 -15.95 -10.91
C VAL A 520 17.75 -14.59 -10.57
N GLU A 521 19.03 -14.36 -10.88
CA GLU A 521 19.70 -13.08 -10.67
C GLU A 521 18.99 -11.96 -11.45
N ALA A 522 18.70 -12.17 -12.74
CA ALA A 522 18.02 -11.18 -13.57
C ALA A 522 16.59 -10.88 -13.10
N GLU A 523 15.81 -11.92 -12.81
CA GLU A 523 14.43 -11.77 -12.34
C GLU A 523 14.36 -11.08 -10.95
N THR A 524 15.26 -11.45 -10.03
CA THR A 524 15.35 -10.83 -8.71
C THR A 524 15.76 -9.37 -8.80
N LEU A 525 16.74 -9.06 -9.65
CA LEU A 525 17.21 -7.71 -9.86
C LEU A 525 16.10 -6.83 -10.45
N ASP A 526 15.39 -7.31 -11.48
CA ASP A 526 14.25 -6.58 -12.07
C ASP A 526 13.11 -6.38 -11.06
N PHE A 527 12.82 -7.38 -10.23
CA PHE A 527 11.83 -7.28 -9.16
C PHE A 527 12.19 -6.17 -8.16
N ILE A 528 13.46 -6.04 -7.76
CA ILE A 528 13.94 -4.97 -6.87
C ILE A 528 13.88 -3.61 -7.58
N ARG A 529 14.25 -3.54 -8.90
CA ARG A 529 14.13 -2.32 -9.72
C ARG A 529 12.69 -1.77 -9.70
N GLN A 530 11.71 -2.64 -9.92
CA GLN A 530 10.30 -2.22 -9.90
C GLN A 530 9.87 -1.66 -8.53
N ARG A 531 10.44 -2.16 -7.43
CA ARG A 531 10.17 -1.61 -6.07
C ARG A 531 10.84 -0.26 -5.89
N LEU A 532 12.08 -0.10 -6.34
CA LEU A 532 12.77 1.19 -6.31
C LEU A 532 12.01 2.23 -7.14
N ALA A 533 11.56 1.87 -8.34
CA ALA A 533 10.72 2.75 -9.16
C ALA A 533 9.45 3.19 -8.42
N GLY A 534 8.71 2.26 -7.83
CA GLY A 534 7.52 2.57 -7.05
C GLY A 534 7.79 3.49 -5.85
N MET A 535 8.91 3.31 -5.15
CA MET A 535 9.32 4.17 -4.05
C MET A 535 9.61 5.60 -4.52
N LEU A 536 10.38 5.76 -5.59
CA LEU A 536 10.74 7.06 -6.15
C LEU A 536 9.52 7.82 -6.70
N ILE A 537 8.57 7.11 -7.31
CA ILE A 537 7.30 7.70 -7.76
C ILE A 537 6.46 8.16 -6.55
N ALA A 538 6.43 7.37 -5.45
CA ALA A 538 5.75 7.75 -4.22
C ALA A 538 6.40 8.97 -3.53
N GLU A 539 7.69 9.23 -3.75
CA GLU A 539 8.37 10.48 -3.33
C GLU A 539 7.95 11.70 -4.19
N GLY A 540 7.11 11.53 -5.21
CA GLY A 540 6.61 12.60 -6.10
C GLY A 540 7.42 12.78 -7.39
N LEU A 541 8.39 11.90 -7.68
CA LEU A 541 9.16 11.94 -8.92
C LEU A 541 8.34 11.38 -10.09
N ARG A 542 8.50 11.94 -11.29
CA ARG A 542 7.71 11.54 -12.46
C ARG A 542 8.04 10.13 -12.93
N PRO A 543 7.02 9.32 -13.30
CA PRO A 543 7.21 7.94 -13.76
C PRO A 543 8.16 7.81 -14.97
N ASP A 544 8.05 8.71 -15.96
CA ASP A 544 8.90 8.70 -17.16
C ASP A 544 10.38 9.00 -16.85
N VAL A 545 10.62 9.92 -15.89
CA VAL A 545 11.98 10.27 -15.42
C VAL A 545 12.59 9.11 -14.65
N VAL A 546 11.81 8.49 -13.77
CA VAL A 546 12.22 7.30 -13.00
C VAL A 546 12.56 6.15 -13.93
N ASP A 547 11.69 5.85 -14.89
CA ASP A 547 11.91 4.76 -15.85
C ASP A 547 13.15 5.02 -16.73
N ALA A 548 13.30 6.24 -17.24
CA ALA A 548 14.45 6.64 -18.06
C ALA A 548 15.80 6.41 -17.35
N ALA A 549 15.91 6.73 -16.07
CA ALA A 549 17.16 6.57 -15.31
C ALA A 549 17.40 5.12 -14.89
N LEU A 550 16.37 4.42 -14.38
CA LEU A 550 16.52 3.06 -13.86
C LEU A 550 16.70 1.99 -14.94
N LEU A 551 16.34 2.26 -16.20
CA LEU A 551 16.62 1.36 -17.32
C LEU A 551 18.08 1.36 -17.72
N VAL A 552 18.80 2.43 -17.45
CA VAL A 552 20.24 2.53 -17.78
C VAL A 552 21.07 1.79 -16.74
N ASP A 553 20.91 2.15 -15.49
CA ASP A 553 21.65 1.53 -14.39
C ASP A 553 20.99 1.84 -13.04
N PHE A 554 20.79 0.80 -12.24
CA PHE A 554 20.25 0.87 -10.89
C PHE A 554 20.96 -0.09 -9.92
N ASP A 555 22.12 -0.61 -10.31
CA ASP A 555 22.88 -1.58 -9.51
C ASP A 555 23.24 -1.04 -8.11
N ASP A 556 23.53 0.26 -8.04
CA ASP A 556 23.62 1.00 -6.77
C ASP A 556 22.37 1.86 -6.61
N ALA A 557 21.49 1.46 -5.69
CA ALA A 557 20.21 2.13 -5.47
C ALA A 557 20.35 3.62 -5.08
N LEU A 558 21.41 3.98 -4.34
CA LEU A 558 21.67 5.36 -3.94
C LEU A 558 22.07 6.22 -5.15
N ILE A 559 22.95 5.71 -5.98
CA ILE A 559 23.36 6.37 -7.24
C ILE A 559 22.14 6.51 -8.17
N ALA A 560 21.34 5.47 -8.29
CA ALA A 560 20.13 5.47 -9.11
C ALA A 560 19.15 6.57 -8.65
N ARG A 561 18.91 6.69 -7.33
CA ARG A 561 18.08 7.77 -6.77
C ARG A 561 18.63 9.16 -7.10
N GLU A 562 19.93 9.37 -6.96
CA GLU A 562 20.55 10.67 -7.27
C GLU A 562 20.49 11.02 -8.76
N LYS A 563 20.64 10.02 -9.67
CA LYS A 563 20.42 10.22 -11.10
C LYS A 563 18.97 10.66 -11.41
N VAL A 564 17.97 9.98 -10.81
CA VAL A 564 16.56 10.33 -11.00
C VAL A 564 16.26 11.75 -10.49
N ARG A 565 16.73 12.09 -9.29
CA ARG A 565 16.54 13.43 -8.69
C ARG A 565 17.21 14.54 -9.52
N ALA A 566 18.40 14.28 -10.03
CA ALA A 566 19.09 15.22 -10.91
C ALA A 566 18.34 15.44 -12.22
N LEU A 567 17.82 14.38 -12.82
CA LEU A 567 17.05 14.44 -14.07
C LEU A 567 15.69 15.14 -13.87
N ASP A 568 14.99 14.87 -12.75
CA ASP A 568 13.74 15.57 -12.42
C ASP A 568 14.00 17.05 -12.12
N GLY A 569 15.12 17.40 -11.49
CA GLY A 569 15.53 18.78 -11.30
C GLY A 569 15.82 19.51 -12.62
N LEU A 570 16.45 18.86 -13.61
CA LEU A 570 16.64 19.41 -14.95
C LEU A 570 15.31 19.71 -15.65
N ARG A 571 14.32 18.86 -15.48
CA ARG A 571 12.97 19.01 -16.05
C ARG A 571 12.31 20.36 -15.70
N LEU A 572 12.64 20.92 -14.55
CA LEU A 572 12.09 22.19 -14.07
C LEU A 572 12.77 23.41 -14.71
N THR A 573 13.77 23.21 -15.56
CA THR A 573 14.51 24.28 -16.25
C THR A 573 13.97 24.54 -17.66
N GLU A 574 14.19 25.75 -18.19
CA GLU A 574 13.80 26.14 -19.56
C GLU A 574 14.56 25.33 -20.62
N ASP A 575 15.70 24.77 -20.27
CA ASP A 575 16.56 24.02 -21.21
C ASP A 575 16.08 22.57 -21.42
N TYR A 576 15.21 22.02 -20.56
CA TYR A 576 14.80 20.62 -20.60
C TYR A 576 14.15 20.21 -21.93
N GLN A 577 13.04 20.88 -22.32
CA GLN A 577 12.28 20.49 -23.51
C GLN A 577 13.11 20.59 -24.80
N PRO A 578 13.85 21.71 -25.05
CA PRO A 578 14.68 21.83 -26.22
C PRO A 578 15.80 20.79 -26.24
N LEU A 579 16.44 20.54 -25.09
CA LEU A 579 17.51 19.57 -24.97
C LEU A 579 17.03 18.14 -25.28
N VAL A 580 15.92 17.70 -24.65
CA VAL A 580 15.36 16.36 -24.89
C VAL A 580 14.94 16.22 -26.35
N THR A 581 14.38 17.29 -26.98
CA THR A 581 14.02 17.29 -28.40
C THR A 581 15.25 17.11 -29.29
N ALA A 582 16.31 17.87 -29.03
CA ALA A 582 17.55 17.78 -29.79
C ALA A 582 18.19 16.38 -29.69
N LEU A 583 18.17 15.78 -28.49
CA LEU A 583 18.74 14.45 -28.25
C LEU A 583 17.88 13.33 -28.86
N LYS A 584 16.55 13.40 -28.76
CA LYS A 584 15.64 12.48 -29.46
C LYS A 584 15.87 12.54 -30.98
N ARG A 585 16.03 13.75 -31.54
CA ARG A 585 16.35 13.95 -32.96
C ARG A 585 17.70 13.31 -33.32
N ALA A 586 18.73 13.54 -32.52
CA ALA A 586 20.04 12.93 -32.71
C ALA A 586 19.98 11.39 -32.63
N GLY A 587 19.30 10.85 -31.61
CA GLY A 587 19.13 9.41 -31.44
C GLY A 587 18.35 8.73 -32.55
N ASN A 588 17.29 9.38 -33.08
CA ASN A 588 16.47 8.83 -34.16
C ASN A 588 17.23 8.73 -35.54
N ILE A 589 18.24 9.55 -35.72
CA ILE A 589 19.07 9.52 -36.95
C ILE A 589 20.15 8.42 -36.88
N LEU A 590 20.54 8.03 -35.67
CA LEU A 590 21.57 7.02 -35.46
C LEU A 590 21.06 5.60 -35.81
N PRO A 591 21.76 4.85 -36.65
CA PRO A 591 21.50 3.43 -36.84
C PRO A 591 21.68 2.66 -35.51
N LYS A 592 20.85 1.65 -35.27
CA LYS A 592 21.00 0.80 -34.07
C LYS A 592 22.37 0.18 -34.02
N GLY A 593 23.07 0.34 -32.88
CA GLY A 593 24.41 -0.21 -32.67
C GLY A 593 25.52 0.51 -33.48
N PHE A 594 25.28 1.77 -33.88
CA PHE A 594 26.31 2.54 -34.60
C PHE A 594 27.47 2.86 -33.66
N GLU A 595 28.68 2.41 -34.06
CA GLU A 595 29.95 2.74 -33.39
C GLU A 595 30.83 3.51 -34.36
N GLY A 596 31.42 4.62 -33.90
CA GLY A 596 32.30 5.44 -34.73
C GLY A 596 33.10 6.44 -33.92
N ALA A 597 34.28 6.78 -34.37
CA ALA A 597 35.10 7.85 -33.80
C ALA A 597 35.16 9.05 -34.73
N VAL A 598 35.09 10.25 -34.18
CA VAL A 598 35.16 11.49 -34.95
C VAL A 598 36.58 11.72 -35.47
N LYS A 599 36.72 11.89 -36.78
CA LYS A 599 37.95 12.26 -37.46
C LYS A 599 37.94 13.76 -37.76
N LYS A 600 38.81 14.54 -37.09
CA LYS A 600 38.88 15.99 -37.24
C LYS A 600 39.00 16.48 -38.66
N GLY A 601 39.78 15.75 -39.52
CA GLY A 601 39.99 16.10 -40.93
C GLY A 601 38.76 15.95 -41.84
N LEU A 602 37.69 15.31 -41.35
CA LEU A 602 36.41 15.15 -42.07
C LEU A 602 35.33 16.13 -41.61
N LEU A 603 35.64 17.06 -40.70
CA LEU A 603 34.74 18.16 -40.28
C LEU A 603 34.82 19.28 -41.33
N LYS A 604 33.87 19.33 -42.27
CA LYS A 604 33.89 20.25 -43.42
C LYS A 604 33.31 21.61 -43.08
N GLN A 605 32.17 21.66 -42.36
CA GLN A 605 31.48 22.90 -42.07
C GLN A 605 31.89 23.46 -40.69
N ASP A 606 31.75 24.77 -40.51
CA ASP A 606 32.19 25.41 -39.27
C ASP A 606 31.35 25.01 -38.08
N GLU A 607 30.05 24.75 -38.26
CA GLU A 607 29.15 24.25 -37.22
C GLU A 607 29.56 22.86 -36.73
N GLU A 608 30.10 21.99 -37.61
CA GLU A 608 30.65 20.69 -37.21
C GLU A 608 31.87 20.84 -36.31
N LYS A 609 32.76 21.80 -36.68
CA LYS A 609 34.00 22.08 -35.94
C LYS A 609 33.68 22.67 -34.56
N VAL A 610 32.74 23.63 -34.52
CA VAL A 610 32.24 24.24 -33.26
C VAL A 610 31.60 23.19 -32.34
N LEU A 611 30.68 22.41 -32.88
CA LEU A 611 30.01 21.35 -32.10
C LEU A 611 31.01 20.32 -31.57
N HIS A 612 31.98 19.90 -32.39
CA HIS A 612 33.01 18.96 -31.95
C HIS A 612 33.93 19.55 -30.86
N ALA A 613 34.29 20.82 -30.96
CA ALA A 613 35.14 21.48 -29.96
C ALA A 613 34.43 21.58 -28.62
N VAL A 614 33.16 22.07 -28.62
CA VAL A 614 32.32 22.19 -27.40
C VAL A 614 32.05 20.80 -26.82
N TYR A 615 31.74 19.80 -27.65
CA TYR A 615 31.53 18.42 -27.19
C TYR A 615 32.79 17.85 -26.47
N ALA A 616 33.98 18.06 -27.03
CA ALA A 616 35.22 17.55 -26.43
C ALA A 616 35.50 18.17 -25.06
N GLU A 617 35.20 19.45 -24.88
CA GLU A 617 35.32 20.17 -23.60
C GLU A 617 34.25 19.73 -22.58
N VAL A 618 32.98 19.69 -22.99
CA VAL A 618 31.85 19.27 -22.17
C VAL A 618 32.02 17.83 -21.72
N ARG A 619 32.48 16.94 -22.60
CA ARG A 619 32.71 15.53 -22.27
C ARG A 619 33.61 15.37 -21.05
N GLY A 620 34.77 16.07 -21.04
CA GLY A 620 35.70 15.99 -19.90
C GLY A 620 35.08 16.44 -18.58
N ARG A 621 34.30 17.55 -18.62
CA ARG A 621 33.60 18.07 -17.44
C ARG A 621 32.48 17.12 -16.96
N VAL A 622 31.73 16.54 -17.89
CA VAL A 622 30.68 15.54 -17.57
C VAL A 622 31.26 14.30 -16.92
N GLU A 623 32.36 13.74 -17.51
CA GLU A 623 33.04 12.58 -16.96
C GLU A 623 33.58 12.87 -15.53
N GLN A 624 34.16 14.04 -15.30
CA GLN A 624 34.64 14.46 -13.98
C GLN A 624 33.50 14.59 -12.96
N LYS A 625 32.40 15.25 -13.33
CA LYS A 625 31.23 15.44 -12.45
C LYS A 625 30.52 14.12 -12.16
N ALA A 626 30.34 13.26 -13.16
CA ALA A 626 29.75 11.94 -12.98
C ALA A 626 30.60 11.05 -12.05
N ALA A 627 31.92 11.10 -12.17
CA ALA A 627 32.83 10.40 -11.26
C ALA A 627 32.74 10.92 -9.82
N ALA A 628 32.45 12.21 -9.64
CA ALA A 628 32.18 12.85 -8.35
C ALA A 628 30.73 12.66 -7.87
N LEU A 629 29.89 11.92 -8.60
CA LEU A 629 28.46 11.73 -8.36
C LEU A 629 27.63 13.04 -8.41
N ASP A 630 28.18 14.10 -9.00
CA ASP A 630 27.46 15.34 -9.28
C ASP A 630 26.65 15.23 -10.57
N PHE A 631 25.59 14.43 -10.56
CA PHE A 631 24.74 14.23 -11.75
C PHE A 631 23.97 15.50 -12.14
N ARG A 632 23.64 16.35 -11.19
CA ARG A 632 23.01 17.64 -11.46
C ARG A 632 23.96 18.55 -12.23
N GLY A 633 25.19 18.63 -11.79
CA GLY A 633 26.24 19.38 -12.49
C GLY A 633 26.58 18.77 -13.87
N ALA A 634 26.62 17.44 -13.97
CA ALA A 634 26.85 16.75 -15.25
C ALA A 634 25.73 17.07 -16.26
N LEU A 635 24.46 17.01 -15.84
CA LEU A 635 23.31 17.36 -16.69
C LEU A 635 23.33 18.83 -17.12
N ALA A 636 23.74 19.75 -16.23
CA ALA A 636 23.89 21.18 -16.57
C ALA A 636 24.99 21.41 -17.65
N GLU A 637 26.12 20.69 -17.56
CA GLU A 637 27.13 20.74 -18.62
C GLU A 637 26.59 20.23 -19.95
N ILE A 638 25.84 19.13 -19.94
CA ILE A 638 25.24 18.58 -21.16
C ILE A 638 24.20 19.56 -21.75
N ALA A 639 23.42 20.26 -20.90
CA ALA A 639 22.48 21.27 -21.35
C ALA A 639 23.16 22.40 -22.15
N SER A 640 24.43 22.70 -21.87
CA SER A 640 25.20 23.70 -22.64
C SER A 640 25.43 23.31 -24.11
N LEU A 641 25.33 22.03 -24.46
CA LEU A 641 25.42 21.53 -25.85
C LEU A 641 24.19 21.90 -26.71
N ARG A 642 23.09 22.32 -26.11
CA ARG A 642 21.84 22.64 -26.83
C ARG A 642 22.08 23.54 -28.03
N LYS A 643 22.60 24.75 -27.79
CA LYS A 643 22.80 25.75 -28.86
C LYS A 643 23.69 25.26 -30.00
N PRO A 644 24.86 24.66 -29.73
CA PRO A 644 25.71 24.07 -30.80
C PRO A 644 25.01 22.93 -31.55
N VAL A 645 24.20 22.10 -30.89
CA VAL A 645 23.44 21.01 -31.53
C VAL A 645 22.33 21.55 -32.41
N ASP A 646 21.58 22.54 -31.97
CA ASP A 646 20.55 23.20 -32.78
C ASP A 646 21.18 23.84 -34.05
N ALA A 647 22.25 24.60 -33.89
CA ALA A 647 22.98 25.22 -35.02
C ALA A 647 23.50 24.19 -36.01
N PHE A 648 23.98 23.05 -35.52
CA PHE A 648 24.43 21.93 -36.38
C PHE A 648 23.25 21.37 -37.20
N PHE A 649 22.10 21.09 -36.57
CA PHE A 649 20.93 20.57 -37.28
C PHE A 649 20.29 21.55 -38.26
N ASP A 650 20.41 22.84 -38.03
CA ASP A 650 19.87 23.87 -38.90
C ASP A 650 20.69 24.05 -40.18
N LYS A 651 22.02 23.84 -40.12
CA LYS A 651 22.92 24.16 -41.23
C LYS A 651 23.62 22.93 -41.84
N VAL A 652 23.69 21.82 -41.11
CA VAL A 652 24.44 20.64 -41.57
C VAL A 652 23.49 19.49 -41.97
N MET A 653 23.55 19.06 -43.21
CA MET A 653 22.82 17.89 -43.67
C MET A 653 23.52 16.62 -43.18
N VAL A 654 23.04 15.98 -42.12
CA VAL A 654 23.69 14.80 -41.52
C VAL A 654 23.91 13.66 -42.52
N MET A 655 22.88 13.38 -43.35
CA MET A 655 22.92 12.32 -44.38
C MET A 655 23.57 12.83 -45.66
N ASP A 656 24.89 13.07 -45.59
CA ASP A 656 25.70 13.51 -46.73
C ASP A 656 25.83 12.41 -47.79
N LYS A 657 26.11 12.82 -49.07
CA LYS A 657 26.39 11.89 -50.18
C LYS A 657 27.72 11.20 -50.01
N ASP A 658 28.70 11.84 -49.38
CA ASP A 658 29.99 11.29 -49.02
C ASP A 658 29.84 10.42 -47.76
N GLU A 659 29.94 9.11 -47.93
CA GLU A 659 29.77 8.13 -46.84
C GLU A 659 30.76 8.35 -45.68
N ALA A 660 31.97 8.83 -45.94
CA ALA A 660 32.97 9.11 -44.91
C ALA A 660 32.56 10.34 -44.07
N VAL A 661 32.02 11.38 -44.71
CA VAL A 661 31.49 12.58 -44.03
C VAL A 661 30.26 12.25 -43.26
N LYS A 662 29.34 11.48 -43.84
CA LYS A 662 28.11 10.99 -43.18
C LYS A 662 28.48 10.17 -41.92
N ALA A 663 29.36 9.20 -42.02
CA ALA A 663 29.81 8.39 -40.91
C ALA A 663 30.44 9.27 -39.79
N ASN A 664 31.18 10.30 -40.15
CA ASN A 664 31.80 11.22 -39.20
C ASN A 664 30.80 12.09 -38.46
N ARG A 665 29.74 12.56 -39.16
CA ARG A 665 28.62 13.31 -38.56
C ARG A 665 27.78 12.43 -37.60
N LEU A 666 27.53 11.19 -38.02
CA LEU A 666 26.86 10.20 -37.13
C LEU A 666 27.74 9.89 -35.91
N ALA A 667 29.06 9.79 -36.05
CA ALA A 667 29.96 9.57 -34.91
C ALA A 667 29.94 10.73 -33.92
N LEU A 668 29.84 11.98 -34.40
CA LEU A 668 29.72 13.14 -33.53
C LEU A 668 28.38 13.14 -32.75
N LEU A 669 27.28 12.84 -33.41
CA LEU A 669 25.98 12.70 -32.76
C LEU A 669 25.93 11.53 -31.77
N ALA A 670 26.55 10.39 -32.12
CA ALA A 670 26.68 9.25 -31.22
C ALA A 670 27.48 9.59 -29.96
N GLY A 671 28.53 10.38 -30.08
CA GLY A 671 29.32 10.87 -28.95
C GLY A 671 28.48 11.76 -28.04
N ILE A 672 27.68 12.66 -28.59
CA ILE A 672 26.81 13.58 -27.83
C ILE A 672 25.70 12.79 -27.11
N THR A 673 25.00 11.90 -27.81
CA THR A 673 23.97 11.07 -27.18
C THR A 673 24.55 10.14 -26.12
N GLY A 674 25.80 9.67 -26.32
CA GLY A 674 26.54 8.84 -25.39
C GLY A 674 26.81 9.49 -24.02
N LEU A 675 26.97 10.83 -23.97
CA LEU A 675 27.11 11.53 -22.67
C LEU A 675 25.94 11.33 -21.75
N PHE A 676 24.76 11.17 -22.31
CA PHE A 676 23.54 10.97 -21.56
C PHE A 676 23.25 9.50 -21.24
N SER A 677 23.64 8.60 -22.11
CA SER A 677 23.33 7.17 -21.93
C SER A 677 23.90 6.58 -20.65
N GLY A 678 24.89 7.25 -20.02
CA GLY A 678 25.37 6.91 -18.67
C GLY A 678 24.45 7.38 -17.53
N ILE A 679 23.47 8.27 -17.80
CA ILE A 679 22.57 8.84 -16.79
C ILE A 679 21.13 8.37 -17.01
N ALA A 680 20.60 8.48 -18.24
CA ALA A 680 19.22 8.15 -18.54
C ALA A 680 19.00 7.78 -20.02
N ASP A 681 17.91 7.06 -20.30
CA ASP A 681 17.40 6.80 -21.65
C ASP A 681 16.36 7.86 -22.06
N PHE A 682 16.75 8.78 -22.94
CA PHE A 682 15.87 9.90 -23.38
C PHE A 682 14.65 9.47 -24.16
N SER A 683 14.67 8.30 -24.78
CA SER A 683 13.52 7.82 -25.55
C SER A 683 12.26 7.67 -24.65
N ARG A 684 12.48 7.50 -23.35
CA ARG A 684 11.44 7.33 -22.34
C ARG A 684 10.84 8.63 -21.80
N LEU A 685 11.54 9.74 -21.95
CA LEU A 685 11.05 11.03 -21.40
C LEU A 685 9.87 11.55 -22.21
N VAL A 686 8.80 11.98 -21.54
CA VAL A 686 7.60 12.55 -22.15
C VAL A 686 7.66 14.07 -22.14
N LEU A 687 7.44 14.72 -23.31
CA LEU A 687 7.38 16.17 -23.43
C LEU A 687 5.92 16.65 -23.22
N SER A 688 5.75 17.82 -22.58
CA SER A 688 4.45 18.34 -22.14
C SER A 688 3.39 18.52 -23.25
N THR A 689 3.77 18.53 -24.52
CA THR A 689 2.83 18.55 -25.67
C THR A 689 2.19 17.17 -25.96
N GLU A 690 2.67 16.08 -25.35
CA GLU A 690 2.13 14.73 -25.49
C GLU A 690 1.14 14.37 -24.37
N GLU A 691 1.18 15.07 -23.22
CA GLU A 691 0.26 14.85 -22.08
C GLU A 691 -1.21 15.18 -22.40
N ALA A 692 -1.49 15.95 -23.46
CA ALA A 692 -2.85 16.32 -23.88
C ALA A 692 -3.55 15.22 -24.72
N LYS A 693 -2.92 14.06 -24.98
CA LYS A 693 -3.44 13.00 -25.86
C LYS A 693 -3.61 11.62 -25.20
N THR A 694 -3.25 11.48 -23.93
CA THR A 694 -3.54 10.29 -23.11
C THR A 694 -4.57 10.58 -22.02
#